data_d28f806c869adb407c83aae94309644f
#
_entry.id   d28f806c869adb407c83aae94309644f
#
_cell.length_a   1.000
_cell.length_b   1.000
_cell.length_c   1.000
_cell.angle_alpha   90.00
_cell.angle_beta   90.00
_cell.angle_gamma   90.00
#
_symmetry.space_group_name_H-M   'P 1'
#
loop_
_entity.id
_entity.type
_entity.pdbx_description
1 polymer ?
#
loop_
_entity_poly.entity_id
_entity_poly.type
_entity_poly.pdbx_seq_one_letter_code
_entity_poly.pdbx_strand_id
1 'polypeptide(L)'
;MHRHPAATPSEISELSRCSAVFIPADPSRTGLIAFWNPDGSTPPDAPGISSELIVVGADLRRRAVPALHLPVREALPVLTRARADSQASPATAFWGAAALLGLQFVARGLLLPGLSPTDQDAWRVGPLGAGDLERIRELAASMPPTAHATPLENGATADGPLLLPEPERLLRAFLDAVADGLPRTPAAGFAAAGPAFAAREPQHLPEGRAWAADVAAGHDAGVRLSLRIEVTGAASPSTEVAGAASPMAQVAGAASSSTEAPLHDGTGPSFRAVLQIHSVSDPSLVADAAEVWAGGTRSAAAFGPRARMDALLALRRAARAWPPLAPLLSAAVPDAVEPADEEIAELLGPASRALAATGVQVHWPKELARKLTARAVIGPADGRDAGGEEGDGQRGRTVAGTPSFLSADALLAFDWRFALGDQQLSREELERLAESSRPIVRLRDQWVLIDPEEARRARETQDRKITPMDALGAALTGSTEVDGRRVEVAATGWLEQLRKRLADPESAAQQPVGQPEALTATLRDYQLRGLNWLNTMTSLGLGACLADDMGLGKTITLIALHLHRQSDRDAAGPTLVVCPTSLMGNWQREIERFAPGTPVRRFHGASRSLEGLVDGEFVLTTYGTMRLDAPRLAAASWGMVVTDEAQHVKNPHSATAKQLRTIGARARVALTGTPVENNLSELWAILDWTTPGLLGRLSTFRTRYAAAVEGGNDPGAAERLATLVRPFLLRRRKSDPGIAPELPPKTETDRAVSLTAEQTGLYEAVVRETLAEISGADGFERRGLVMKLLTALKQICNHPAQYLKERRPRIADRSGKVELLDELLDTILAEQGSVLVFTQYVQMARLLEEHLAARGVRTQFLHGGTPVARREEMVNRFQAGEAPVFLLSLKAAGTGLNLTRAGHVVHFDRWWNPAVEAQATDRAYRIGQTQPVQVHRLIAEGTIEDRIAEMLARKQGLADAVLGSGEAALTELTDAELADLVELRGGTR
;
A
#
# COMPACT_ATOMS: atom_id res chain seq x y z
N MET A 1 -4.66 -0.41 -43.87
CA MET A 1 -3.54 0.38 -43.33
C MET A 1 -2.48 -0.57 -42.81
N HIS A 2 -1.24 -0.50 -43.35
CA HIS A 2 -0.14 -1.33 -42.86
C HIS A 2 0.18 -0.95 -41.41
N ARG A 3 0.18 -1.92 -40.54
CA ARG A 3 0.74 -1.74 -39.19
C ARG A 3 2.25 -1.53 -39.35
N HIS A 4 2.74 -0.33 -39.05
CA HIS A 4 4.16 -0.14 -38.87
C HIS A 4 4.57 -0.94 -37.62
N PRO A 5 5.67 -1.72 -37.63
CA PRO A 5 6.21 -2.36 -36.45
C PRO A 5 6.57 -1.28 -35.42
N ALA A 6 6.44 -1.61 -34.13
CA ALA A 6 6.87 -0.69 -33.06
C ALA A 6 8.38 -0.41 -33.20
N ALA A 7 8.80 0.82 -32.92
CA ALA A 7 10.21 1.20 -32.97
C ALA A 7 11.03 0.34 -31.99
N THR A 8 12.20 -0.08 -32.42
CA THR A 8 13.15 -0.85 -31.57
C THR A 8 13.77 0.04 -30.48
N PRO A 9 14.29 -0.53 -29.40
CA PRO A 9 14.97 0.24 -28.34
C PRO A 9 16.11 1.15 -28.84
N SER A 10 16.84 0.73 -29.89
CA SER A 10 17.89 1.56 -30.53
C SER A 10 17.27 2.77 -31.23
N GLU A 11 16.27 2.55 -32.07
CA GLU A 11 15.55 3.62 -32.79
C GLU A 11 14.91 4.61 -31.82
N ILE A 12 14.33 4.13 -30.70
CA ILE A 12 13.79 4.98 -29.62
C ILE A 12 14.89 5.87 -29.01
N SER A 13 16.08 5.32 -28.76
CA SER A 13 17.19 6.09 -28.18
C SER A 13 17.79 7.08 -29.18
N GLU A 14 17.81 6.76 -30.45
CA GLU A 14 18.31 7.66 -31.51
C GLU A 14 17.30 8.80 -31.75
N LEU A 15 16.00 8.50 -31.84
CA LEU A 15 14.94 9.50 -32.00
C LEU A 15 14.83 10.43 -30.79
N SER A 16 15.15 9.98 -29.56
CA SER A 16 15.12 10.84 -28.36
C SER A 16 16.13 11.99 -28.47
N ARG A 17 17.20 11.84 -29.23
CA ARG A 17 18.22 12.88 -29.48
C ARG A 17 17.83 13.90 -30.54
N CYS A 18 16.90 13.54 -31.45
CA CYS A 18 16.34 14.47 -32.42
C CYS A 18 15.44 15.51 -31.73
N SER A 19 15.31 16.70 -32.29
CA SER A 19 14.28 17.66 -31.87
C SER A 19 12.90 17.19 -32.31
N ALA A 20 11.90 17.32 -31.45
CA ALA A 20 10.52 16.97 -31.73
C ALA A 20 9.63 18.20 -31.74
N VAL A 21 8.64 18.19 -32.62
CA VAL A 21 7.57 19.20 -32.68
C VAL A 21 6.23 18.47 -32.88
N PHE A 22 5.19 18.98 -32.19
CA PHE A 22 3.83 18.45 -32.37
C PHE A 22 3.11 19.21 -33.49
N ILE A 23 2.51 18.47 -34.42
CA ILE A 23 1.69 18.95 -35.52
C ILE A 23 0.23 18.58 -35.23
N PRO A 24 -0.61 19.54 -34.80
CA PRO A 24 -2.02 19.27 -34.53
C PRO A 24 -2.78 18.88 -35.80
N ALA A 25 -3.78 18.03 -35.63
CA ALA A 25 -4.70 17.64 -36.69
C ALA A 25 -6.13 17.48 -36.16
N ASP A 26 -7.08 17.30 -37.07
CA ASP A 26 -8.51 17.12 -36.76
C ASP A 26 -9.03 15.77 -37.29
N PRO A 27 -9.52 14.88 -36.39
CA PRO A 27 -9.59 14.95 -34.92
C PRO A 27 -8.20 14.82 -34.25
N SER A 28 -8.08 15.23 -33.00
CA SER A 28 -6.79 15.36 -32.27
C SER A 28 -5.90 14.10 -32.35
N ARG A 29 -6.49 12.88 -32.34
CA ARG A 29 -5.76 11.59 -32.43
C ARG A 29 -4.99 11.38 -33.74
N THR A 30 -5.30 12.15 -34.76
CA THR A 30 -4.60 12.09 -36.06
C THR A 30 -3.39 13.01 -36.11
N GLY A 31 -3.12 13.75 -35.03
CA GLY A 31 -1.93 14.58 -34.89
C GLY A 31 -0.63 13.78 -34.92
N LEU A 32 0.44 14.43 -35.35
CA LEU A 32 1.74 13.80 -35.57
C LEU A 32 2.82 14.45 -34.69
N ILE A 33 3.84 13.67 -34.33
CA ILE A 33 5.11 14.17 -33.81
C ILE A 33 6.13 14.06 -34.94
N ALA A 34 6.74 15.18 -35.30
CA ALA A 34 7.81 15.24 -36.29
C ALA A 34 9.16 15.32 -35.57
N PHE A 35 10.02 14.35 -35.83
CA PHE A 35 11.41 14.31 -35.34
C PHE A 35 12.34 14.83 -36.42
N TRP A 36 13.22 15.77 -36.09
CA TRP A 36 14.12 16.40 -37.01
C TRP A 36 15.44 16.82 -36.34
N ASN A 37 16.49 17.00 -37.11
CA ASN A 37 17.79 17.44 -36.59
C ASN A 37 18.04 18.93 -36.85
N PRO A 38 18.44 19.72 -35.83
CA PRO A 38 18.69 21.16 -35.96
C PRO A 38 19.81 21.51 -36.97
N ASP A 39 20.71 20.57 -37.22
CA ASP A 39 21.79 20.70 -38.21
C ASP A 39 21.32 20.44 -39.65
N GLY A 40 20.07 20.01 -39.85
CA GLY A 40 19.48 19.68 -41.16
C GLY A 40 19.83 18.27 -41.66
N SER A 41 20.53 17.45 -40.87
CA SER A 41 20.78 16.05 -41.22
C SER A 41 19.49 15.22 -41.18
N THR A 42 19.44 14.11 -41.93
CA THR A 42 18.30 13.19 -41.94
C THR A 42 18.15 12.52 -40.55
N PRO A 43 16.93 12.47 -39.96
CA PRO A 43 16.67 11.68 -38.76
C PRO A 43 16.95 10.20 -39.01
N PRO A 44 17.13 9.40 -37.95
CA PRO A 44 17.31 7.94 -38.04
C PRO A 44 16.20 7.26 -38.84
N ASP A 45 16.57 6.18 -39.56
CA ASP A 45 15.59 5.37 -40.28
C ASP A 45 14.79 4.53 -39.28
N ALA A 46 13.53 4.91 -39.08
CA ALA A 46 12.61 4.26 -38.18
C ALA A 46 11.20 4.17 -38.82
N PRO A 47 10.32 3.28 -38.33
CA PRO A 47 8.97 3.16 -38.87
C PRO A 47 8.20 4.47 -38.72
N GLY A 48 7.86 5.12 -39.85
CA GLY A 48 7.18 6.42 -39.87
C GLY A 48 7.09 6.97 -41.29
N ILE A 49 6.59 8.20 -41.41
CA ILE A 49 6.49 8.90 -42.73
C ILE A 49 7.63 9.91 -42.81
N SER A 50 8.59 9.69 -43.72
CA SER A 50 9.66 10.65 -43.96
C SER A 50 9.16 11.71 -44.95
N SER A 51 9.21 12.97 -44.58
CA SER A 51 8.86 14.13 -45.42
C SER A 51 9.60 15.39 -44.99
N GLU A 52 9.53 16.45 -45.81
CA GLU A 52 10.07 17.76 -45.41
C GLU A 52 9.17 18.47 -44.40
N LEU A 53 9.78 19.07 -43.39
CA LEU A 53 9.15 19.90 -42.37
C LEU A 53 9.66 21.33 -42.49
N ILE A 54 8.74 22.29 -42.52
CA ILE A 54 9.12 23.73 -42.44
C ILE A 54 9.26 24.13 -40.99
N VAL A 55 10.48 24.50 -40.60
CA VAL A 55 10.77 24.97 -39.23
C VAL A 55 11.33 26.37 -39.26
N VAL A 56 11.20 27.11 -38.14
CA VAL A 56 11.81 28.43 -37.93
C VAL A 56 13.12 28.23 -37.20
N GLY A 57 14.21 28.61 -37.85
CA GLY A 57 15.55 28.54 -37.25
C GLY A 57 15.81 29.67 -36.23
N ALA A 58 16.94 29.56 -35.53
CA ALA A 58 17.38 30.61 -34.56
C ALA A 58 17.58 31.98 -35.19
N ASP A 59 17.75 32.05 -36.52
CA ASP A 59 17.85 33.25 -37.34
C ASP A 59 16.47 33.84 -37.74
N LEU A 60 15.38 33.28 -37.18
CA LEU A 60 14.00 33.64 -37.44
C LEU A 60 13.59 33.47 -38.92
N ARG A 61 14.28 32.58 -39.66
CA ARG A 61 13.95 32.24 -41.04
C ARG A 61 13.33 30.88 -41.17
N ARG A 62 12.45 30.73 -42.17
CA ARG A 62 11.87 29.44 -42.54
C ARG A 62 12.93 28.58 -43.20
N ARG A 63 13.04 27.33 -42.78
CA ARG A 63 13.91 26.30 -43.37
C ARG A 63 13.12 25.02 -43.57
N ALA A 64 13.29 24.41 -44.71
CA ALA A 64 12.81 23.05 -44.95
C ALA A 64 13.88 22.07 -44.42
N VAL A 65 13.50 21.15 -43.57
CA VAL A 65 14.37 20.12 -42.99
C VAL A 65 13.76 18.74 -43.17
N PRO A 66 14.57 17.68 -43.38
CA PRO A 66 14.06 16.32 -43.38
C PRO A 66 13.51 15.97 -42.01
N ALA A 67 12.33 15.37 -41.95
CA ALA A 67 11.69 14.95 -40.70
C ALA A 67 11.02 13.58 -40.83
N LEU A 68 11.01 12.85 -39.72
CA LEU A 68 10.27 11.61 -39.54
C LEU A 68 8.98 11.89 -38.74
N HIS A 69 7.84 11.60 -39.32
CA HIS A 69 6.53 11.84 -38.73
C HIS A 69 5.96 10.55 -38.16
N LEU A 70 5.64 10.56 -36.85
CA LEU A 70 4.97 9.47 -36.16
C LEU A 70 3.61 9.92 -35.60
N PRO A 71 2.55 9.10 -35.68
CA PRO A 71 1.32 9.34 -34.94
C PRO A 71 1.63 9.49 -33.43
N VAL A 72 0.91 10.39 -32.74
CA VAL A 72 1.16 10.66 -31.30
C VAL A 72 1.28 9.38 -30.49
N ARG A 73 0.39 8.42 -30.70
CA ARG A 73 0.38 7.14 -29.98
C ARG A 73 1.67 6.33 -30.19
N GLU A 74 2.20 6.31 -31.41
CA GLU A 74 3.43 5.58 -31.76
C GLU A 74 4.68 6.32 -31.29
N ALA A 75 4.59 7.65 -31.12
CA ALA A 75 5.66 8.48 -30.57
C ALA A 75 5.75 8.41 -29.04
N LEU A 76 4.68 8.00 -28.30
CA LEU A 76 4.68 7.97 -26.82
C LEU A 76 5.87 7.22 -26.20
N PRO A 77 6.29 6.02 -26.70
CA PRO A 77 7.45 5.33 -26.16
C PRO A 77 8.76 6.13 -26.27
N VAL A 78 8.95 6.83 -27.39
CA VAL A 78 10.12 7.70 -27.63
C VAL A 78 10.09 8.89 -26.65
N LEU A 79 8.95 9.58 -26.57
CA LEU A 79 8.77 10.77 -25.75
C LEU A 79 8.93 10.47 -24.25
N THR A 80 8.30 9.38 -23.76
CA THR A 80 8.39 9.02 -22.34
C THR A 80 9.82 8.63 -21.95
N ARG A 81 10.57 7.96 -22.84
CA ARG A 81 11.98 7.65 -22.60
C ARG A 81 12.84 8.90 -22.61
N ALA A 82 12.62 9.82 -23.55
CA ALA A 82 13.37 11.05 -23.67
C ALA A 82 13.33 11.93 -22.39
N ARG A 83 12.25 11.83 -21.60
CA ARG A 83 12.17 12.57 -20.33
C ARG A 83 13.18 12.10 -19.28
N ALA A 84 13.59 10.84 -19.32
CA ALA A 84 14.56 10.25 -18.39
C ALA A 84 15.99 10.21 -18.95
N ASP A 85 16.17 10.48 -20.24
CA ASP A 85 17.47 10.44 -20.93
C ASP A 85 18.18 11.80 -20.86
N SER A 86 19.34 11.86 -20.21
CA SER A 86 20.16 13.08 -20.13
C SER A 86 20.76 13.53 -21.48
N GLN A 87 20.76 12.68 -22.50
CA GLN A 87 21.23 12.96 -23.85
C GLN A 87 20.11 13.36 -24.81
N ALA A 88 18.86 13.34 -24.34
CA ALA A 88 17.72 13.72 -25.16
C ALA A 88 17.74 15.20 -25.52
N SER A 89 17.20 15.51 -26.73
CA SER A 89 16.97 16.91 -27.13
C SER A 89 16.02 17.61 -26.16
N PRO A 90 16.25 18.88 -25.80
CA PRO A 90 15.34 19.64 -24.93
C PRO A 90 13.88 19.64 -25.42
N ALA A 91 13.65 19.72 -26.74
CA ALA A 91 12.32 19.69 -27.32
C ALA A 91 11.64 18.32 -27.12
N THR A 92 12.37 17.23 -27.35
CA THR A 92 11.85 15.88 -27.19
C THR A 92 11.63 15.53 -25.72
N ALA A 93 12.51 15.97 -24.82
CA ALA A 93 12.34 15.84 -23.37
C ALA A 93 11.13 16.64 -22.85
N PHE A 94 10.85 17.82 -23.41
CA PHE A 94 9.66 18.61 -23.13
C PHE A 94 8.38 17.85 -23.52
N TRP A 95 8.31 17.36 -24.76
CA TRP A 95 7.16 16.55 -25.20
C TRP A 95 7.05 15.24 -24.41
N GLY A 96 8.15 14.73 -23.88
CA GLY A 96 8.15 13.60 -22.94
C GLY A 96 7.48 13.96 -21.61
N ALA A 97 7.74 15.14 -21.05
CA ALA A 97 7.04 15.63 -19.86
C ALA A 97 5.54 15.84 -20.13
N ALA A 98 5.20 16.40 -21.30
CA ALA A 98 3.82 16.58 -21.74
C ALA A 98 3.09 15.22 -21.91
N ALA A 99 3.77 14.22 -22.49
CA ALA A 99 3.22 12.88 -22.64
C ALA A 99 2.91 12.22 -21.29
N LEU A 100 3.82 12.31 -20.30
CA LEU A 100 3.59 11.82 -18.95
C LEU A 100 2.43 12.54 -18.25
N LEU A 101 2.30 13.85 -18.44
CA LEU A 101 1.17 14.63 -17.92
C LEU A 101 -0.16 14.16 -18.54
N GLY A 102 -0.21 13.96 -19.85
CA GLY A 102 -1.38 13.45 -20.56
C GLY A 102 -1.77 12.05 -20.09
N LEU A 103 -0.79 11.16 -19.95
CA LEU A 103 -1.00 9.81 -19.41
C LEU A 103 -1.54 9.83 -17.97
N GLN A 104 -1.05 10.74 -17.12
CA GLN A 104 -1.57 10.92 -15.76
C GLN A 104 -3.03 11.38 -15.76
N PHE A 105 -3.41 12.30 -16.64
CA PHE A 105 -4.81 12.75 -16.75
C PHE A 105 -5.71 11.61 -17.19
N VAL A 106 -5.31 10.83 -18.18
CA VAL A 106 -6.06 9.66 -18.63
C VAL A 106 -6.18 8.60 -17.54
N ALA A 107 -5.10 8.32 -16.81
CA ALA A 107 -5.11 7.37 -15.68
C ALA A 107 -6.02 7.81 -14.53
N ARG A 108 -6.22 9.11 -14.34
CA ARG A 108 -7.18 9.70 -13.38
C ARG A 108 -8.62 9.72 -13.90
N GLY A 109 -8.86 9.25 -15.13
CA GLY A 109 -10.19 9.27 -15.75
C GLY A 109 -10.65 10.66 -16.20
N LEU A 110 -9.74 11.63 -16.37
CA LEU A 110 -10.06 12.98 -16.82
C LEU A 110 -10.23 13.00 -18.34
N LEU A 111 -11.30 12.41 -18.81
CA LEU A 111 -11.66 12.25 -20.21
C LEU A 111 -13.08 12.74 -20.46
N LEU A 112 -13.23 13.65 -21.43
CA LEU A 112 -14.53 14.16 -21.86
C LEU A 112 -14.79 13.76 -23.32
N PRO A 113 -15.93 13.12 -23.61
CA PRO A 113 -16.34 12.89 -24.97
C PRO A 113 -16.83 14.19 -25.61
N GLY A 114 -16.54 14.38 -26.90
CA GLY A 114 -16.97 15.55 -27.64
C GLY A 114 -16.85 15.35 -29.13
N LEU A 115 -17.05 16.40 -29.91
CA LEU A 115 -16.81 16.40 -31.36
C LEU A 115 -15.69 17.37 -31.70
N SER A 116 -14.93 17.03 -32.74
CA SER A 116 -13.93 17.91 -33.34
C SER A 116 -14.59 19.05 -34.13
N PRO A 117 -13.83 20.05 -34.58
CA PRO A 117 -14.37 21.12 -35.45
C PRO A 117 -15.02 20.60 -36.73
N THR A 118 -14.61 19.44 -37.24
CA THR A 118 -15.19 18.80 -38.44
C THR A 118 -16.22 17.69 -38.13
N ASP A 119 -16.83 17.74 -36.90
CA ASP A 119 -17.85 16.77 -36.43
C ASP A 119 -17.37 15.33 -36.32
N GLN A 120 -16.08 15.12 -36.16
CA GLN A 120 -15.55 13.79 -35.85
C GLN A 120 -15.59 13.51 -34.35
N ASP A 121 -15.84 12.26 -33.97
CA ASP A 121 -15.80 11.82 -32.58
C ASP A 121 -14.40 12.02 -31.95
N ALA A 122 -14.32 12.65 -30.80
CA ALA A 122 -13.05 12.95 -30.12
C ALA A 122 -13.17 12.85 -28.61
N TRP A 123 -12.10 12.40 -27.95
CA TRP A 123 -11.91 12.52 -26.51
C TRP A 123 -11.02 13.72 -26.21
N ARG A 124 -11.35 14.48 -25.18
CA ARG A 124 -10.55 15.60 -24.70
C ARG A 124 -10.20 15.43 -23.23
N VAL A 125 -9.11 16.07 -22.80
CA VAL A 125 -8.72 16.10 -21.40
C VAL A 125 -9.67 16.99 -20.61
N GLY A 126 -10.29 16.46 -19.55
CA GLY A 126 -11.16 17.21 -18.66
C GLY A 126 -12.06 16.28 -17.83
N PRO A 127 -12.76 16.82 -16.81
CA PRO A 127 -12.68 18.21 -16.31
C PRO A 127 -11.38 18.47 -15.55
N LEU A 128 -10.74 19.62 -15.80
CA LEU A 128 -9.48 20.01 -15.17
C LEU A 128 -9.74 20.85 -13.91
N GLY A 129 -9.05 20.53 -12.83
CA GLY A 129 -9.03 21.33 -11.62
C GLY A 129 -8.05 22.52 -11.71
N ALA A 130 -8.12 23.47 -10.75
CA ALA A 130 -7.22 24.63 -10.71
C ALA A 130 -5.73 24.21 -10.69
N GLY A 131 -5.36 23.20 -9.89
CA GLY A 131 -3.99 22.69 -9.85
C GLY A 131 -3.55 21.98 -11.15
N ASP A 132 -4.48 21.37 -11.90
CA ASP A 132 -4.17 20.76 -13.20
C ASP A 132 -3.90 21.86 -14.25
N LEU A 133 -4.67 22.97 -14.21
CA LEU A 133 -4.48 24.13 -15.09
C LEU A 133 -3.15 24.85 -14.79
N GLU A 134 -2.79 24.99 -13.53
CA GLU A 134 -1.51 25.56 -13.12
C GLU A 134 -0.33 24.73 -13.63
N ARG A 135 -0.38 23.41 -13.46
CA ARG A 135 0.64 22.50 -14.02
C ARG A 135 0.77 22.59 -15.53
N ILE A 136 -0.34 22.73 -16.26
CA ILE A 136 -0.31 22.94 -17.72
C ILE A 136 0.38 24.26 -18.05
N ARG A 137 0.09 25.36 -17.34
CA ARG A 137 0.71 26.67 -17.56
C ARG A 137 2.20 26.67 -17.25
N GLU A 138 2.60 26.08 -16.12
CA GLU A 138 4.00 25.92 -15.74
C GLU A 138 4.78 25.13 -16.80
N LEU A 139 4.21 24.02 -17.26
CA LEU A 139 4.84 23.22 -18.30
C LEU A 139 4.91 24.01 -19.62
N ALA A 140 3.83 24.68 -20.05
CA ALA A 140 3.82 25.50 -21.25
C ALA A 140 4.85 26.63 -21.20
N ALA A 141 5.03 27.30 -20.06
CA ALA A 141 6.05 28.35 -19.86
C ALA A 141 7.49 27.81 -20.00
N SER A 142 7.71 26.51 -19.78
CA SER A 142 9.02 25.86 -19.96
C SER A 142 9.28 25.34 -21.38
N MET A 143 8.37 25.57 -22.33
CA MET A 143 8.48 25.05 -23.70
C MET A 143 9.68 25.65 -24.44
N PRO A 144 10.66 24.84 -24.88
CA PRO A 144 11.80 25.34 -25.63
C PRO A 144 11.38 25.77 -27.05
N PRO A 145 12.05 26.77 -27.63
CA PRO A 145 11.70 27.30 -28.97
C PRO A 145 11.62 26.22 -30.07
N THR A 146 12.47 25.24 -30.02
CA THR A 146 12.50 24.12 -30.99
C THR A 146 11.29 23.17 -30.86
N ALA A 147 10.57 23.19 -29.73
CA ALA A 147 9.39 22.34 -29.52
C ALA A 147 8.11 22.90 -30.18
N HIS A 148 8.09 24.20 -30.57
CA HIS A 148 7.00 24.84 -31.30
C HIS A 148 7.48 25.61 -32.55
N ALA A 149 8.55 25.12 -33.16
CA ALA A 149 9.23 25.81 -34.25
C ALA A 149 8.50 25.78 -35.62
N THR A 150 7.32 25.15 -35.73
CA THR A 150 6.53 25.13 -36.98
C THR A 150 5.67 26.38 -37.12
N PRO A 151 5.80 27.14 -38.23
CA PRO A 151 4.99 28.33 -38.42
C PRO A 151 3.53 28.00 -38.72
N LEU A 152 2.60 28.84 -38.24
CA LEU A 152 1.19 28.75 -38.60
C LEU A 152 0.99 29.15 -40.05
N GLU A 153 0.33 28.33 -40.85
CA GLU A 153 -0.10 28.67 -42.22
C GLU A 153 -1.34 29.56 -42.13
N ASN A 154 -1.14 30.84 -42.01
CA ASN A 154 -2.18 31.80 -42.35
C ASN A 154 -2.06 32.10 -43.85
N GLY A 155 -3.09 31.81 -44.68
CA GLY A 155 -3.15 31.99 -46.11
C GLY A 155 -2.63 33.33 -46.73
N ALA A 156 -1.60 33.88 -46.16
CA ALA A 156 -0.91 35.09 -46.56
C ALA A 156 0.40 34.73 -47.30
N THR A 157 0.66 35.48 -48.35
CA THR A 157 1.85 35.55 -49.20
C THR A 157 3.17 35.31 -48.43
N ALA A 158 4.19 34.79 -49.09
CA ALA A 158 5.52 34.46 -48.54
C ALA A 158 6.20 35.58 -47.69
N ASP A 159 5.73 36.81 -47.74
CA ASP A 159 6.21 38.00 -47.01
C ASP A 159 5.38 38.40 -45.79
N GLY A 160 4.40 37.61 -45.37
CA GLY A 160 3.59 37.90 -44.15
C GLY A 160 4.34 37.70 -42.82
N PRO A 161 3.84 38.26 -41.70
CA PRO A 161 4.49 38.13 -40.40
C PRO A 161 4.58 36.65 -39.99
N LEU A 162 5.75 36.26 -39.47
CA LEU A 162 5.98 34.89 -39.02
C LEU A 162 5.27 34.67 -37.69
N LEU A 163 4.26 33.82 -37.66
CA LEU A 163 3.50 33.46 -36.45
C LEU A 163 3.80 32.01 -36.04
N LEU A 164 4.15 31.81 -34.80
CA LEU A 164 4.33 30.50 -34.17
C LEU A 164 3.12 30.15 -33.28
N PRO A 165 2.83 28.86 -33.06
CA PRO A 165 1.79 28.45 -32.15
C PRO A 165 2.04 28.95 -30.71
N GLU A 166 0.98 29.38 -30.02
CA GLU A 166 1.04 29.69 -28.61
C GLU A 166 1.35 28.43 -27.82
N PRO A 167 2.36 28.46 -26.90
CA PRO A 167 2.80 27.25 -26.17
C PRO A 167 1.69 26.52 -25.39
N GLU A 168 0.85 27.24 -24.64
CA GLU A 168 -0.24 26.62 -23.87
C GLU A 168 -1.29 25.97 -24.79
N ARG A 169 -1.65 26.65 -25.88
CA ARG A 169 -2.61 26.15 -26.85
C ARG A 169 -2.10 24.88 -27.55
N LEU A 170 -0.82 24.88 -27.93
CA LEU A 170 -0.17 23.74 -28.58
C LEU A 170 -0.06 22.55 -27.62
N LEU A 171 0.31 22.80 -26.35
CA LEU A 171 0.38 21.79 -25.31
C LEU A 171 -1.01 21.16 -25.04
N ARG A 172 -2.07 21.97 -24.94
CA ARG A 172 -3.44 21.46 -24.77
C ARG A 172 -3.88 20.57 -25.92
N ALA A 173 -3.60 20.99 -27.16
CA ALA A 173 -3.90 20.17 -28.35
C ALA A 173 -3.16 18.83 -28.34
N PHE A 174 -1.91 18.80 -27.86
CA PHE A 174 -1.16 17.56 -27.68
C PHE A 174 -1.76 16.67 -26.57
N LEU A 175 -2.13 17.25 -25.43
CA LEU A 175 -2.79 16.50 -24.36
C LEU A 175 -4.11 15.87 -24.81
N ASP A 176 -4.88 16.59 -25.63
CA ASP A 176 -6.10 16.07 -26.25
C ASP A 176 -5.79 14.95 -27.24
N ALA A 177 -4.70 15.05 -28.01
CA ALA A 177 -4.28 13.99 -28.93
C ALA A 177 -3.89 12.69 -28.18
N VAL A 178 -3.22 12.81 -27.04
CA VAL A 178 -2.92 11.67 -26.15
C VAL A 178 -4.23 11.08 -25.59
N ALA A 179 -5.14 11.92 -25.09
CA ALA A 179 -6.43 11.50 -24.53
C ALA A 179 -7.32 10.80 -25.57
N ASP A 180 -7.36 11.32 -26.80
CA ASP A 180 -8.20 10.76 -27.89
C ASP A 180 -7.65 9.45 -28.43
N GLY A 181 -6.35 9.20 -28.29
CA GLY A 181 -5.71 7.99 -28.82
C GLY A 181 -5.82 6.75 -27.92
N LEU A 182 -5.85 6.93 -26.59
CA LEU A 182 -5.69 5.85 -25.61
C LEU A 182 -6.95 4.99 -25.38
N PRO A 183 -8.17 5.54 -25.23
CA PRO A 183 -9.37 4.74 -24.97
C PRO A 183 -9.77 3.83 -26.15
N ARG A 184 -9.22 4.07 -27.34
CA ARG A 184 -9.59 3.40 -28.59
C ARG A 184 -8.86 2.08 -28.77
N THR A 185 -9.30 1.07 -28.02
CA THR A 185 -8.78 -0.30 -28.08
C THR A 185 -9.72 -1.21 -28.87
N PRO A 186 -9.27 -2.38 -29.35
CA PRO A 186 -10.19 -3.34 -29.98
C PRO A 186 -11.34 -3.78 -29.07
N ALA A 187 -11.11 -3.84 -27.74
CA ALA A 187 -12.13 -4.17 -26.75
C ALA A 187 -13.16 -3.03 -26.55
N ALA A 188 -12.77 -1.78 -26.76
CA ALA A 188 -13.65 -0.64 -26.58
C ALA A 188 -14.88 -0.68 -27.53
N GLY A 189 -14.70 -1.14 -28.77
CA GLY A 189 -15.79 -1.29 -29.73
C GLY A 189 -16.87 -2.29 -29.27
N PHE A 190 -16.46 -3.36 -28.59
CA PHE A 190 -17.41 -4.32 -28.00
C PHE A 190 -18.15 -3.73 -26.81
N ALA A 191 -17.45 -3.01 -25.94
CA ALA A 191 -18.04 -2.38 -24.75
C ALA A 191 -18.99 -1.23 -25.12
N ALA A 192 -18.68 -0.46 -26.17
CA ALA A 192 -19.47 0.69 -26.62
C ALA A 192 -20.69 0.31 -27.50
N ALA A 193 -20.84 -0.96 -27.87
CA ALA A 193 -21.85 -1.46 -28.80
C ALA A 193 -21.87 -0.71 -30.19
N GLY A 194 -20.75 -0.04 -30.55
CA GLY A 194 -20.64 0.69 -31.82
C GLY A 194 -19.25 1.32 -31.99
N PRO A 195 -18.97 1.87 -33.18
CA PRO A 195 -17.66 2.46 -33.50
C PRO A 195 -17.44 3.85 -32.92
N ALA A 196 -18.50 4.61 -32.62
CA ALA A 196 -18.41 5.97 -32.13
C ALA A 196 -17.67 6.01 -30.77
N PHE A 197 -16.67 6.90 -30.64
CA PHE A 197 -15.78 7.05 -29.48
C PHE A 197 -14.91 5.83 -29.15
N ALA A 198 -15.04 4.72 -29.88
CA ALA A 198 -14.34 3.48 -29.62
C ALA A 198 -13.41 3.04 -30.77
N ALA A 199 -13.78 3.33 -32.03
CA ALA A 199 -12.95 3.02 -33.18
C ALA A 199 -11.76 4.01 -33.32
N ARG A 200 -10.64 3.53 -33.91
CA ARG A 200 -9.51 4.38 -34.25
C ARG A 200 -9.80 5.33 -35.42
N GLU A 201 -10.57 4.84 -36.35
CA GLU A 201 -10.97 5.61 -37.53
C GLU A 201 -11.99 6.68 -37.15
N PRO A 202 -11.80 7.95 -37.60
CA PRO A 202 -12.72 9.03 -37.34
C PRO A 202 -14.17 8.70 -37.71
N GLN A 203 -15.11 8.96 -36.82
CA GLN A 203 -16.54 8.76 -37.04
C GLN A 203 -17.21 10.13 -37.15
N HIS A 204 -17.83 10.43 -38.26
CA HIS A 204 -18.52 11.70 -38.52
C HIS A 204 -19.91 11.66 -37.88
N LEU A 205 -20.19 12.54 -36.89
CA LEU A 205 -21.39 12.54 -36.05
C LEU A 205 -22.02 13.96 -35.96
N PRO A 206 -22.47 14.57 -37.05
CA PRO A 206 -22.97 15.95 -37.04
C PRO A 206 -24.24 16.14 -36.20
N GLU A 207 -25.04 15.09 -36.01
CA GLU A 207 -26.24 15.08 -35.17
C GLU A 207 -25.89 15.19 -33.66
N GLY A 208 -24.68 14.85 -33.28
CA GLY A 208 -24.16 14.95 -31.90
C GLY A 208 -23.76 16.36 -31.47
N ARG A 209 -23.79 17.38 -32.35
CA ARG A 209 -23.28 18.75 -32.04
C ARG A 209 -23.93 19.36 -30.80
N ALA A 210 -25.24 19.28 -30.65
CA ALA A 210 -25.95 19.89 -29.54
C ALA A 210 -25.55 19.21 -28.21
N TRP A 211 -25.45 17.90 -28.19
CA TRP A 211 -24.97 17.13 -27.06
C TRP A 211 -23.50 17.43 -26.73
N ALA A 212 -22.61 17.44 -27.72
CA ALA A 212 -21.19 17.73 -27.53
C ALA A 212 -20.97 19.18 -27.03
N ALA A 213 -21.77 20.14 -27.50
CA ALA A 213 -21.78 21.50 -26.99
C ALA A 213 -22.24 21.56 -25.51
N ASP A 214 -23.28 20.83 -25.14
CA ASP A 214 -23.73 20.73 -23.75
C ASP A 214 -22.67 20.10 -22.82
N VAL A 215 -21.96 19.07 -23.28
CA VAL A 215 -20.86 18.44 -22.55
C VAL A 215 -19.68 19.40 -22.40
N ALA A 216 -19.24 20.02 -23.49
CA ALA A 216 -18.13 21.00 -23.48
C ALA A 216 -18.42 22.20 -22.59
N ALA A 217 -19.57 22.81 -22.79
CA ALA A 217 -20.01 23.99 -22.04
C ALA A 217 -20.07 23.73 -20.54
N GLY A 218 -20.37 22.48 -20.21
CA GLY A 218 -20.44 22.07 -18.83
C GLY A 218 -19.10 21.92 -18.13
N HIS A 219 -18.00 21.74 -18.84
CA HIS A 219 -16.68 21.44 -18.25
C HIS A 219 -15.59 22.48 -18.54
N ASP A 220 -15.78 23.31 -19.56
CA ASP A 220 -14.82 24.35 -19.93
C ASP A 220 -15.21 25.75 -19.38
N ALA A 221 -16.18 25.81 -18.45
CA ALA A 221 -16.60 27.07 -17.84
C ALA A 221 -15.46 27.73 -17.08
N GLY A 222 -15.13 28.95 -17.44
CA GLY A 222 -14.12 29.78 -16.78
C GLY A 222 -14.53 30.20 -15.36
N VAL A 223 -15.72 29.82 -14.90
CA VAL A 223 -16.26 30.08 -13.57
C VAL A 223 -16.78 28.80 -12.93
N ARG A 224 -16.77 28.77 -11.59
CA ARG A 224 -17.43 27.76 -10.76
C ARG A 224 -18.57 28.39 -10.00
N LEU A 225 -19.58 27.57 -9.69
CA LEU A 225 -20.71 28.00 -8.88
C LEU A 225 -20.60 27.44 -7.47
N SER A 226 -21.12 28.20 -6.51
CA SER A 226 -21.48 27.70 -5.19
C SER A 226 -22.84 28.23 -4.77
N LEU A 227 -23.45 27.56 -3.79
CA LEU A 227 -24.67 28.01 -3.13
C LEU A 227 -24.32 28.43 -1.71
N ARG A 228 -24.55 29.69 -1.38
CA ARG A 228 -24.46 30.18 -0.01
C ARG A 228 -25.86 30.15 0.61
N ILE A 229 -25.99 29.33 1.67
CA ILE A 229 -27.27 29.23 2.38
C ILE A 229 -27.33 30.33 3.43
N GLU A 230 -28.39 31.12 3.39
CA GLU A 230 -28.74 32.15 4.37
C GLU A 230 -29.96 31.71 5.14
N VAL A 231 -30.04 32.02 6.42
CA VAL A 231 -31.19 31.72 7.29
C VAL A 231 -31.73 33.05 7.80
N THR A 232 -32.94 33.39 7.43
CA THR A 232 -33.66 34.60 7.87
C THR A 232 -34.58 34.23 9.02
N GLY A 233 -34.67 35.12 10.03
CA GLY A 233 -35.51 34.89 11.23
C GLY A 233 -34.81 34.20 12.41
N ALA A 234 -33.57 33.78 12.28
CA ALA A 234 -32.74 33.37 13.42
C ALA A 234 -32.04 34.62 13.99
N ALA A 235 -32.48 35.11 15.15
CA ALA A 235 -31.81 36.26 15.82
C ALA A 235 -30.36 35.89 16.18
N SER A 236 -29.37 36.49 15.53
CA SER A 236 -27.98 36.45 15.97
C SER A 236 -27.82 37.31 17.24
N PRO A 237 -27.01 36.88 18.23
CA PRO A 237 -26.61 37.78 19.32
C PRO A 237 -25.67 38.84 18.73
N SER A 238 -26.21 40.02 18.48
CA SER A 238 -25.48 41.19 18.03
C SER A 238 -24.47 41.61 19.09
N THR A 239 -23.23 41.75 18.71
CA THR A 239 -22.17 42.46 19.43
C THR A 239 -22.55 43.95 19.52
N GLU A 240 -23.12 44.37 20.64
CA GLU A 240 -23.30 45.77 20.96
C GLU A 240 -21.96 46.45 21.21
N VAL A 241 -21.61 47.32 20.28
CA VAL A 241 -20.61 48.38 20.53
C VAL A 241 -21.27 49.50 21.28
N ALA A 242 -20.76 49.77 22.50
CA ALA A 242 -21.21 50.83 23.39
C ALA A 242 -21.14 52.22 22.77
N GLY A 243 -22.20 53.00 22.93
CA GLY A 243 -22.24 54.43 22.57
C GLY A 243 -23.49 55.14 23.10
N ALA A 244 -23.50 55.52 24.36
CA ALA A 244 -24.05 56.74 25.04
C ALA A 244 -25.53 57.18 24.89
N ALA A 245 -26.12 57.34 26.06
CA ALA A 245 -27.06 58.39 26.57
C ALA A 245 -28.59 58.16 26.46
N SER A 246 -29.18 57.72 27.56
CA SER A 246 -30.29 58.21 28.43
C SER A 246 -31.37 59.20 27.91
N PRO A 247 -32.54 59.39 28.63
CA PRO A 247 -33.28 58.53 29.54
C PRO A 247 -34.85 58.72 29.46
N MET A 248 -35.54 57.93 30.35
CA MET A 248 -36.90 58.16 30.91
C MET A 248 -38.17 57.70 30.14
N ALA A 249 -38.91 56.82 30.65
CA ALA A 249 -40.08 56.95 31.48
C ALA A 249 -40.73 55.62 31.84
N GLN A 250 -41.05 55.50 33.11
CA GLN A 250 -41.85 54.61 33.88
C GLN A 250 -43.23 54.27 33.29
N VAL A 251 -43.83 53.07 33.51
CA VAL A 251 -44.71 52.71 34.65
C VAL A 251 -45.52 51.43 34.33
N ALA A 252 -45.59 50.58 35.39
CA ALA A 252 -46.63 49.62 35.77
C ALA A 252 -47.13 48.55 34.82
N GLY A 253 -47.00 47.28 35.05
CA GLY A 253 -47.55 46.56 36.18
C GLY A 253 -48.78 45.76 35.75
N ALA A 254 -48.67 44.44 35.77
CA ALA A 254 -49.65 43.52 36.25
C ALA A 254 -49.44 42.07 35.79
N ALA A 255 -49.38 41.20 36.73
CA ALA A 255 -49.34 39.76 36.60
C ALA A 255 -50.69 39.23 36.06
N SER A 256 -50.66 38.23 35.24
CA SER A 256 -51.60 37.07 35.37
C SER A 256 -51.33 35.95 34.38
N SER A 257 -51.12 34.80 35.00
CA SER A 257 -51.59 33.45 34.64
C SER A 257 -51.48 32.93 33.21
N SER A 258 -50.60 31.92 33.11
CA SER A 258 -50.66 30.69 32.29
C SER A 258 -51.97 30.41 31.57
N THR A 259 -51.92 30.23 30.24
CA THR A 259 -52.72 29.26 29.50
C THR A 259 -51.93 28.89 28.25
N GLU A 260 -51.53 27.62 28.15
CA GLU A 260 -50.97 27.06 26.94
C GLU A 260 -52.04 27.09 25.84
N ALA A 261 -51.68 27.69 24.70
CA ALA A 261 -52.37 27.54 23.45
C ALA A 261 -51.37 27.11 22.37
N PRO A 262 -51.72 26.23 21.44
CA PRO A 262 -50.80 25.69 20.47
C PRO A 262 -50.40 26.76 19.46
N LEU A 263 -49.14 27.07 19.41
CA LEU A 263 -48.53 27.98 18.40
C LEU A 263 -48.45 27.28 17.05
N HIS A 264 -49.48 27.46 16.24
CA HIS A 264 -49.38 27.41 14.79
C HIS A 264 -49.41 28.87 14.32
N ASP A 265 -48.21 29.46 14.19
CA ASP A 265 -48.00 30.70 13.44
C ASP A 265 -46.67 30.66 12.71
N GLY A 266 -46.70 30.93 11.41
CA GLY A 266 -45.65 30.80 10.42
C GLY A 266 -44.46 31.78 10.57
N THR A 267 -43.82 31.81 11.74
CA THR A 267 -42.64 32.65 12.04
C THR A 267 -41.37 31.84 12.39
N GLY A 268 -41.23 30.64 11.77
CA GLY A 268 -39.96 29.92 11.86
C GLY A 268 -38.90 30.49 10.90
N PRO A 269 -37.59 30.24 11.14
CA PRO A 269 -36.56 30.68 10.21
C PRO A 269 -36.82 30.09 8.81
N SER A 270 -36.65 30.92 7.77
CA SER A 270 -36.74 30.55 6.36
C SER A 270 -35.35 30.50 5.75
N PHE A 271 -35.18 29.68 4.70
CA PHE A 271 -33.87 29.47 4.02
C PHE A 271 -33.84 30.21 2.68
N ARG A 272 -32.69 30.76 2.35
CA ARG A 272 -32.41 31.38 1.06
C ARG A 272 -31.07 30.83 0.54
N ALA A 273 -31.07 30.23 -0.64
CA ALA A 273 -29.87 29.71 -1.31
C ALA A 273 -29.43 30.74 -2.37
N VAL A 274 -28.39 31.51 -2.06
CA VAL A 274 -27.82 32.56 -2.93
C VAL A 274 -26.77 31.95 -3.86
N LEU A 275 -26.91 32.21 -5.16
CA LEU A 275 -25.95 31.72 -6.15
C LEU A 275 -24.69 32.58 -6.15
N GLN A 276 -23.53 31.99 -5.96
CA GLN A 276 -22.23 32.63 -6.02
C GLN A 276 -21.41 32.13 -7.21
N ILE A 277 -20.60 33.01 -7.77
CA ILE A 277 -19.71 32.76 -8.90
C ILE A 277 -18.27 32.93 -8.44
N HIS A 278 -17.47 31.92 -8.69
CA HIS A 278 -16.02 31.90 -8.41
C HIS A 278 -15.25 31.88 -9.72
N SER A 279 -14.20 32.70 -9.80
CA SER A 279 -13.27 32.63 -10.92
C SER A 279 -12.40 31.35 -10.83
N VAL A 280 -12.26 30.63 -11.93
CA VAL A 280 -11.32 29.49 -12.00
C VAL A 280 -9.88 29.96 -12.08
N SER A 281 -9.65 31.16 -12.66
CA SER A 281 -8.31 31.74 -12.79
C SER A 281 -7.80 32.44 -11.53
N ASP A 282 -8.71 32.92 -10.68
CA ASP A 282 -8.39 33.59 -9.39
C ASP A 282 -9.37 33.06 -8.31
N PRO A 283 -8.96 32.09 -7.49
CA PRO A 283 -9.82 31.54 -6.43
C PRO A 283 -10.24 32.54 -5.34
N SER A 284 -9.58 33.68 -5.22
CA SER A 284 -9.96 34.74 -4.28
C SER A 284 -11.13 35.60 -4.78
N LEU A 285 -11.40 35.53 -6.08
CA LEU A 285 -12.49 36.32 -6.70
C LEU A 285 -13.81 35.54 -6.63
N VAL A 286 -14.65 35.97 -5.68
CA VAL A 286 -16.00 35.44 -5.45
C VAL A 286 -16.98 36.59 -5.45
N ALA A 287 -18.11 36.48 -6.16
CA ALA A 287 -19.18 37.44 -6.16
C ALA A 287 -20.55 36.76 -6.20
N ASP A 288 -21.57 37.40 -5.66
CA ASP A 288 -22.95 36.93 -5.81
C ASP A 288 -23.38 37.08 -7.27
N ALA A 289 -24.16 36.15 -7.77
CA ALA A 289 -24.59 36.20 -9.17
C ALA A 289 -25.29 37.51 -9.52
N ALA A 290 -26.14 38.07 -8.61
CA ALA A 290 -26.76 39.37 -8.77
C ALA A 290 -25.79 40.51 -9.06
N GLU A 291 -24.63 40.55 -8.39
CA GLU A 291 -23.61 41.54 -8.60
C GLU A 291 -22.96 41.43 -9.99
N VAL A 292 -22.69 40.18 -10.42
CA VAL A 292 -22.10 39.92 -11.75
C VAL A 292 -23.08 40.27 -12.86
N TRP A 293 -24.40 40.12 -12.64
CA TRP A 293 -25.43 40.56 -13.57
C TRP A 293 -25.66 42.07 -13.56
N ALA A 294 -25.56 42.71 -12.42
CA ALA A 294 -25.68 44.19 -12.34
C ALA A 294 -24.48 44.93 -12.98
N GLY A 295 -23.29 44.35 -12.95
CA GLY A 295 -22.11 44.87 -13.65
C GLY A 295 -21.47 46.14 -13.04
N GLY A 296 -21.94 46.55 -11.86
CA GLY A 296 -21.57 47.86 -11.27
C GLY A 296 -20.44 47.86 -10.22
N THR A 297 -20.03 46.66 -9.76
CA THR A 297 -19.03 46.52 -8.71
C THR A 297 -17.64 46.17 -9.26
N ARG A 298 -16.55 46.49 -8.51
CA ARG A 298 -15.17 46.12 -8.89
C ARG A 298 -15.02 44.60 -9.04
N SER A 299 -15.66 43.83 -8.19
CA SER A 299 -15.69 42.38 -8.23
C SER A 299 -16.36 41.87 -9.50
N ALA A 300 -17.51 42.48 -9.91
CA ALA A 300 -18.19 42.07 -11.14
C ALA A 300 -17.37 42.39 -12.40
N ALA A 301 -16.62 43.50 -12.41
CA ALA A 301 -15.79 43.92 -13.53
C ALA A 301 -14.54 43.03 -13.73
N ALA A 302 -14.13 42.28 -12.68
CA ALA A 302 -12.99 41.38 -12.76
C ALA A 302 -13.36 40.02 -13.41
N PHE A 303 -14.64 39.68 -13.52
CA PHE A 303 -15.11 38.54 -14.29
C PHE A 303 -15.14 38.86 -15.79
N GLY A 304 -14.54 38.03 -16.61
CA GLY A 304 -14.49 38.24 -18.06
C GLY A 304 -15.89 38.27 -18.72
N PRO A 305 -16.01 38.75 -19.96
CA PRO A 305 -17.28 38.94 -20.65
C PRO A 305 -18.11 37.66 -20.85
N ARG A 306 -17.48 36.50 -20.75
CA ARG A 306 -18.13 35.16 -20.87
C ARG A 306 -18.66 34.63 -19.55
N ALA A 307 -18.31 35.23 -18.41
CA ALA A 307 -18.63 34.68 -17.07
C ALA A 307 -20.11 34.42 -16.85
N ARG A 308 -20.99 35.29 -17.37
CA ARG A 308 -22.46 35.10 -17.29
C ARG A 308 -22.93 33.88 -18.07
N MET A 309 -22.38 33.67 -19.27
CA MET A 309 -22.72 32.51 -20.09
C MET A 309 -22.21 31.22 -19.43
N ASP A 310 -20.96 31.22 -18.97
CA ASP A 310 -20.35 30.09 -18.29
C ASP A 310 -21.11 29.73 -17.01
N ALA A 311 -21.57 30.75 -16.25
CA ALA A 311 -22.39 30.54 -15.05
C ALA A 311 -23.76 29.93 -15.38
N LEU A 312 -24.44 30.36 -16.43
CA LEU A 312 -25.73 29.81 -16.86
C LEU A 312 -25.56 28.34 -17.31
N LEU A 313 -24.47 28.01 -17.98
CA LEU A 313 -24.18 26.63 -18.40
C LEU A 313 -23.88 25.71 -17.22
N ALA A 314 -23.13 26.20 -16.22
CA ALA A 314 -22.90 25.48 -14.97
C ALA A 314 -24.20 25.33 -14.15
N LEU A 315 -25.03 26.40 -14.08
CA LEU A 315 -26.32 26.39 -13.41
C LEU A 315 -27.29 25.38 -14.05
N ARG A 316 -27.31 25.26 -15.37
CA ARG A 316 -28.15 24.28 -16.08
C ARG A 316 -27.84 22.84 -15.67
N ARG A 317 -26.58 22.50 -15.42
CA ARG A 317 -26.19 21.19 -14.90
C ARG A 317 -26.58 21.01 -13.45
N ALA A 318 -26.34 22.03 -12.64
CA ALA A 318 -26.72 22.02 -11.22
C ALA A 318 -28.24 21.84 -11.06
N ALA A 319 -29.07 22.52 -11.89
CA ALA A 319 -30.52 22.39 -11.87
C ALA A 319 -31.02 21.00 -12.33
N ARG A 320 -30.25 20.28 -13.15
CA ARG A 320 -30.53 18.85 -13.46
C ARG A 320 -30.24 17.93 -12.28
N ALA A 321 -29.19 18.24 -11.51
CA ALA A 321 -28.80 17.47 -10.35
C ALA A 321 -29.70 17.78 -9.13
N TRP A 322 -30.20 19.00 -9.02
CA TRP A 322 -31.10 19.45 -7.95
C TRP A 322 -32.13 20.42 -8.52
N PRO A 323 -33.36 19.93 -8.84
CA PRO A 323 -34.41 20.65 -9.56
C PRO A 323 -34.84 21.99 -8.95
N PRO A 324 -34.77 22.24 -7.63
CA PRO A 324 -35.09 23.54 -7.04
C PRO A 324 -34.31 24.75 -7.58
N LEU A 325 -33.17 24.50 -8.25
CA LEU A 325 -32.44 25.57 -8.96
C LEU A 325 -33.02 25.95 -10.34
N ALA A 326 -33.94 25.16 -10.87
CA ALA A 326 -34.51 25.40 -12.21
C ALA A 326 -35.12 26.79 -12.42
N PRO A 327 -35.79 27.44 -11.45
CA PRO A 327 -36.31 28.79 -11.58
C PRO A 327 -35.26 29.84 -11.92
N LEU A 328 -34.04 29.66 -11.44
CA LEU A 328 -32.89 30.57 -11.73
C LEU A 328 -32.54 30.58 -13.22
N LEU A 329 -32.83 29.54 -13.97
CA LEU A 329 -32.52 29.45 -15.41
C LEU A 329 -33.43 30.39 -16.24
N SER A 330 -34.65 30.68 -15.74
CA SER A 330 -35.58 31.56 -16.41
C SER A 330 -35.64 32.97 -15.80
N ALA A 331 -34.93 33.20 -14.70
CA ALA A 331 -34.86 34.49 -14.06
C ALA A 331 -34.00 35.50 -14.88
N ALA A 332 -34.43 36.77 -14.93
CA ALA A 332 -33.65 37.83 -15.55
C ALA A 332 -32.27 38.01 -14.88
N VAL A 333 -32.22 37.80 -13.56
CA VAL A 333 -31.01 37.71 -12.74
C VAL A 333 -31.11 36.42 -11.91
N PRO A 334 -30.21 35.45 -12.09
CA PRO A 334 -30.21 34.22 -11.31
C PRO A 334 -29.59 34.44 -9.93
N ASP A 335 -30.31 35.09 -9.02
CA ASP A 335 -29.77 35.54 -7.72
C ASP A 335 -29.90 34.44 -6.65
N ALA A 336 -31.13 34.09 -6.27
CA ALA A 336 -31.36 33.17 -5.16
C ALA A 336 -32.65 32.38 -5.35
N VAL A 337 -32.78 31.24 -4.66
CA VAL A 337 -34.00 30.49 -4.48
C VAL A 337 -34.31 30.37 -2.98
N GLU A 338 -35.61 30.19 -2.65
CA GLU A 338 -36.10 29.94 -1.29
C GLU A 338 -36.50 28.45 -1.18
N PRO A 339 -35.61 27.57 -0.79
CA PRO A 339 -35.93 26.15 -0.69
C PRO A 339 -36.83 25.85 0.49
N ALA A 340 -37.73 24.90 0.31
CA ALA A 340 -38.57 24.36 1.38
C ALA A 340 -37.71 23.50 2.36
N ASP A 341 -38.28 23.20 3.54
CA ASP A 341 -37.59 22.41 4.57
C ASP A 341 -37.16 21.02 4.06
N GLU A 342 -37.99 20.38 3.22
CA GLU A 342 -37.67 19.09 2.59
C GLU A 342 -36.51 19.20 1.61
N GLU A 343 -36.44 20.27 0.83
CA GLU A 343 -35.35 20.54 -0.12
C GLU A 343 -34.05 20.88 0.60
N ILE A 344 -34.11 21.52 1.76
CA ILE A 344 -32.98 21.75 2.66
C ILE A 344 -32.48 20.42 3.26
N ALA A 345 -33.38 19.52 3.65
CA ALA A 345 -33.01 18.18 4.13
C ALA A 345 -32.29 17.38 3.03
N GLU A 346 -32.73 17.48 1.76
CA GLU A 346 -32.01 16.89 0.63
C GLU A 346 -30.62 17.51 0.44
N LEU A 347 -30.44 18.83 0.61
CA LEU A 347 -29.16 19.53 0.51
C LEU A 347 -28.21 19.14 1.63
N LEU A 348 -28.67 18.73 2.79
CA LEU A 348 -27.81 18.22 3.86
C LEU A 348 -27.27 16.80 3.55
N GLY A 349 -27.92 16.05 2.65
CA GLY A 349 -27.62 14.66 2.34
C GLY A 349 -27.31 14.41 0.86
N PRO A 350 -28.24 13.81 0.10
CA PRO A 350 -27.99 13.31 -1.25
C PRO A 350 -27.77 14.42 -2.30
N ALA A 351 -28.53 15.53 -2.21
CA ALA A 351 -28.45 16.60 -3.18
C ALA A 351 -27.12 17.35 -3.14
N SER A 352 -26.52 17.54 -1.96
CA SER A 352 -25.18 18.13 -1.83
C SER A 352 -24.10 17.30 -2.55
N ARG A 353 -24.17 15.96 -2.47
CA ARG A 353 -23.26 15.06 -3.19
C ARG A 353 -23.48 15.11 -4.71
N ALA A 354 -24.74 15.18 -5.14
CA ALA A 354 -25.09 15.30 -6.55
C ALA A 354 -24.61 16.65 -7.14
N LEU A 355 -24.77 17.75 -6.40
CA LEU A 355 -24.25 19.06 -6.77
C LEU A 355 -22.72 19.11 -6.80
N ALA A 356 -22.06 18.52 -5.82
CA ALA A 356 -20.58 18.42 -5.79
C ALA A 356 -20.05 17.66 -7.00
N ALA A 357 -20.74 16.61 -7.46
CA ALA A 357 -20.38 15.88 -8.69
C ALA A 357 -20.49 16.75 -9.96
N THR A 358 -21.32 17.81 -9.96
CA THR A 358 -21.40 18.82 -11.02
C THR A 358 -20.42 19.99 -10.85
N GLY A 359 -19.63 19.99 -9.78
CA GLY A 359 -18.68 21.06 -9.46
C GLY A 359 -19.26 22.21 -8.65
N VAL A 360 -20.49 22.08 -8.13
CA VAL A 360 -21.14 23.11 -7.29
C VAL A 360 -21.00 22.75 -5.81
N GLN A 361 -20.46 23.69 -5.01
CA GLN A 361 -20.31 23.52 -3.56
C GLN A 361 -21.41 24.24 -2.81
N VAL A 362 -21.89 23.66 -1.70
CA VAL A 362 -22.89 24.27 -0.81
C VAL A 362 -22.20 24.77 0.45
N HIS A 363 -22.33 26.08 0.73
CA HIS A 363 -21.76 26.75 1.89
C HIS A 363 -22.84 27.04 2.93
N TRP A 364 -22.71 26.43 4.09
CA TRP A 364 -23.62 26.62 5.22
C TRP A 364 -23.08 27.71 6.16
N PRO A 365 -23.95 28.46 6.87
CA PRO A 365 -23.53 29.41 7.90
C PRO A 365 -22.73 28.67 9.00
N LYS A 366 -21.53 29.15 9.32
CA LYS A 366 -20.62 28.50 10.27
C LYS A 366 -21.22 28.32 11.68
N GLU A 367 -22.14 29.19 12.04
CA GLU A 367 -22.80 29.21 13.34
C GLU A 367 -23.87 28.12 13.47
N LEU A 368 -24.43 27.71 12.34
CA LEU A 368 -25.55 26.73 12.28
C LEU A 368 -25.07 25.34 11.84
N ALA A 369 -24.01 25.26 11.03
CA ALA A 369 -23.48 24.02 10.46
C ALA A 369 -22.65 23.24 11.48
N ARG A 370 -23.28 22.67 12.48
CA ARG A 370 -22.65 21.72 13.39
C ARG A 370 -22.96 20.30 12.90
N LYS A 371 -21.93 19.57 12.49
CA LYS A 371 -22.09 18.15 12.13
C LYS A 371 -22.45 17.35 13.36
N LEU A 372 -23.47 16.51 13.24
CA LEU A 372 -23.75 15.47 14.21
C LEU A 372 -22.63 14.45 14.12
N THR A 373 -21.75 14.39 15.12
CA THR A 373 -20.70 13.39 15.20
C THR A 373 -21.14 12.27 16.12
N ALA A 374 -21.24 11.07 15.55
CA ALA A 374 -21.43 9.87 16.35
C ALA A 374 -20.08 9.42 16.90
N ARG A 375 -19.96 9.37 18.22
CA ARG A 375 -18.81 8.82 18.92
C ARG A 375 -19.26 7.63 19.73
N ALA A 376 -18.74 6.46 19.41
CA ALA A 376 -19.01 5.28 20.21
C ALA A 376 -18.12 5.30 21.46
N VAL A 377 -18.70 5.16 22.63
CA VAL A 377 -17.95 4.96 23.87
C VAL A 377 -18.08 3.50 24.28
N ILE A 378 -16.95 2.80 24.39
CA ILE A 378 -16.94 1.40 24.80
C ILE A 378 -16.54 1.34 26.28
N GLY A 379 -17.40 0.77 27.09
CA GLY A 379 -17.19 0.59 28.53
C GLY A 379 -17.96 -0.58 29.11
N PRO A 380 -17.88 -0.81 30.43
CA PRO A 380 -18.69 -1.82 31.13
C PRO A 380 -20.19 -1.59 30.94
N ALA A 381 -20.98 -2.65 30.78
CA ALA A 381 -22.42 -2.58 30.46
C ALA A 381 -23.29 -1.96 31.58
N ASP A 382 -22.79 -1.90 32.81
CA ASP A 382 -23.45 -1.27 33.94
C ASP A 382 -22.66 -0.03 34.34
N GLY A 383 -23.29 1.15 34.26
CA GLY A 383 -22.71 2.46 34.59
C GLY A 383 -22.30 2.65 36.06
N ARG A 384 -21.72 1.63 36.67
CA ARG A 384 -21.10 1.74 37.97
C ARG A 384 -19.65 2.15 37.80
N ASP A 385 -19.41 3.43 38.01
CA ASP A 385 -18.09 3.96 38.30
C ASP A 385 -17.50 3.14 39.48
N ALA A 386 -16.44 2.41 39.23
CA ALA A 386 -15.67 1.73 40.24
C ALA A 386 -14.78 2.77 40.97
N GLY A 387 -15.42 3.61 41.72
CA GLY A 387 -14.83 4.47 42.74
C GLY A 387 -15.48 4.11 44.07
N GLY A 388 -14.89 3.21 44.85
CA GLY A 388 -15.31 2.98 46.23
C GLY A 388 -15.33 1.52 46.64
N GLU A 389 -14.40 1.22 47.57
CA GLU A 389 -14.40 0.16 48.57
C GLU A 389 -14.00 -1.28 48.16
N GLU A 390 -12.87 -1.67 48.73
CA GLU A 390 -12.44 -3.05 48.93
C GLU A 390 -13.51 -3.87 49.64
N GLY A 391 -14.22 -4.70 48.87
CA GLY A 391 -15.12 -5.74 49.37
C GLY A 391 -14.59 -7.09 48.91
N ASP A 392 -14.04 -7.82 49.85
CA ASP A 392 -13.65 -9.23 49.77
C ASP A 392 -14.85 -10.10 49.37
N GLY A 393 -14.86 -10.62 48.15
CA GLY A 393 -15.98 -11.42 47.63
C GLY A 393 -15.62 -12.16 46.34
N GLN A 394 -15.10 -13.38 46.52
CA GLN A 394 -15.12 -14.54 45.62
C GLN A 394 -15.02 -14.23 44.12
N ARG A 395 -13.78 -14.09 43.63
CA ARG A 395 -13.44 -14.14 42.20
C ARG A 395 -13.74 -15.55 41.64
N GLY A 396 -14.78 -15.67 40.83
CA GLY A 396 -15.11 -16.90 40.14
C GLY A 396 -13.97 -17.32 39.21
N ARG A 397 -13.33 -18.46 39.54
CA ARG A 397 -12.34 -19.10 38.70
C ARG A 397 -13.05 -19.75 37.52
N THR A 398 -12.87 -19.23 36.30
CA THR A 398 -13.25 -19.96 35.08
C THR A 398 -12.10 -20.84 34.60
N VAL A 399 -12.45 -22.05 34.23
CA VAL A 399 -11.57 -23.18 33.84
C VAL A 399 -11.03 -22.99 32.41
N ALA A 400 -10.40 -21.88 32.11
CA ALA A 400 -9.56 -21.71 30.91
C ALA A 400 -8.85 -20.36 30.96
N GLY A 401 -7.75 -20.27 31.64
CA GLY A 401 -6.59 -19.37 31.49
C GLY A 401 -6.71 -17.99 30.86
N THR A 402 -7.92 -17.47 30.63
CA THR A 402 -8.13 -16.09 30.17
C THR A 402 -8.40 -15.18 31.38
N PRO A 403 -7.79 -13.97 31.41
CA PRO A 403 -8.13 -12.98 32.44
C PRO A 403 -9.64 -12.72 32.44
N SER A 404 -10.23 -12.52 33.62
CA SER A 404 -11.68 -12.37 33.78
C SER A 404 -12.29 -11.21 32.96
N PHE A 405 -11.48 -10.24 32.57
CA PHE A 405 -11.90 -9.09 31.76
C PHE A 405 -11.88 -9.34 30.23
N LEU A 406 -11.20 -10.42 29.75
CA LEU A 406 -11.23 -10.86 28.35
C LEU A 406 -12.10 -12.12 28.18
N SER A 407 -12.78 -12.59 29.25
CA SER A 407 -13.71 -13.70 29.15
C SER A 407 -14.93 -13.33 28.28
N ALA A 408 -15.52 -14.33 27.63
CA ALA A 408 -16.73 -14.13 26.83
C ALA A 408 -17.94 -13.58 27.66
N ASP A 409 -17.86 -13.68 28.97
CA ASP A 409 -18.86 -13.20 29.91
C ASP A 409 -18.66 -11.72 30.36
N ALA A 410 -17.55 -11.09 29.96
CA ALA A 410 -17.36 -9.65 30.14
C ALA A 410 -18.21 -8.91 29.12
N LEU A 411 -19.46 -8.62 29.52
CA LEU A 411 -20.39 -7.85 28.69
C LEU A 411 -19.88 -6.40 28.61
N LEU A 412 -19.38 -6.04 27.44
CA LEU A 412 -19.09 -4.66 27.09
C LEU A 412 -20.28 -4.12 26.31
N ALA A 413 -20.72 -2.93 26.66
CA ALA A 413 -21.76 -2.21 25.95
C ALA A 413 -21.15 -1.12 25.08
N PHE A 414 -21.68 -0.98 23.90
CA PHE A 414 -21.56 0.22 23.10
C PHE A 414 -22.52 1.25 23.68
N ASP A 415 -21.97 2.31 24.27
CA ASP A 415 -22.74 3.50 24.62
C ASP A 415 -22.51 4.52 23.51
N TRP A 416 -23.53 4.73 22.67
CA TRP A 416 -23.46 5.71 21.61
C TRP A 416 -23.68 7.09 22.21
N ARG A 417 -22.63 7.90 22.21
CA ARG A 417 -22.70 9.31 22.54
C ARG A 417 -22.66 10.13 21.27
N PHE A 418 -23.69 10.91 21.07
CA PHE A 418 -23.77 11.83 19.96
C PHE A 418 -23.34 13.20 20.46
N ALA A 419 -22.54 13.87 19.66
CA ALA A 419 -22.10 15.23 19.93
C ALA A 419 -22.43 16.12 18.74
N LEU A 420 -22.81 17.32 19.04
CA LEU A 420 -23.06 18.38 18.06
C LEU A 420 -21.91 19.39 18.16
N GLY A 421 -20.92 19.29 17.25
CA GLY A 421 -19.64 19.93 17.48
C GLY A 421 -18.96 19.39 18.74
N ASP A 422 -18.59 20.26 19.69
CA ASP A 422 -17.94 19.87 20.97
C ASP A 422 -18.93 19.55 22.11
N GLN A 423 -20.25 19.65 21.89
CA GLN A 423 -21.25 19.46 22.93
C GLN A 423 -21.92 18.09 22.81
N GLN A 424 -21.83 17.29 23.88
CA GLN A 424 -22.54 16.01 23.97
C GLN A 424 -24.06 16.23 24.10
N LEU A 425 -24.84 15.44 23.36
CA LEU A 425 -26.28 15.40 23.41
C LEU A 425 -26.74 14.40 24.47
N SER A 426 -27.77 14.78 25.23
CA SER A 426 -28.47 13.83 26.07
C SER A 426 -29.40 12.94 25.24
N ARG A 427 -29.87 11.82 25.82
CA ARG A 427 -30.80 10.89 25.17
C ARG A 427 -32.12 11.61 24.81
N GLU A 428 -32.63 12.43 25.69
CA GLU A 428 -33.85 13.21 25.47
C GLU A 428 -33.68 14.26 24.36
N GLU A 429 -32.49 14.84 24.23
CA GLU A 429 -32.16 15.78 23.15
C GLU A 429 -32.09 15.07 21.80
N LEU A 430 -31.50 13.87 21.75
CA LEU A 430 -31.43 13.05 20.56
C LEU A 430 -32.81 12.57 20.11
N GLU A 431 -33.67 12.17 21.07
CA GLU A 431 -35.07 11.80 20.79
C GLU A 431 -35.82 12.96 20.17
N ARG A 432 -35.71 14.17 20.75
CA ARG A 432 -36.32 15.40 20.18
C ARG A 432 -35.81 15.72 18.78
N LEU A 433 -34.54 15.53 18.51
CA LEU A 433 -33.95 15.72 17.18
C LEU A 433 -34.44 14.68 16.18
N ALA A 434 -34.58 13.42 16.59
CA ALA A 434 -35.09 12.32 15.76
C ALA A 434 -36.59 12.41 15.44
N GLU A 435 -37.37 13.07 16.31
CA GLU A 435 -38.80 13.32 16.12
C GLU A 435 -39.12 14.59 15.32
N SER A 436 -38.09 15.46 15.14
CA SER A 436 -38.25 16.67 14.36
C SER A 436 -38.43 16.34 12.87
N SER A 437 -39.45 16.94 12.25
CA SER A 437 -39.66 16.89 10.80
C SER A 437 -38.86 17.98 10.05
N ARG A 438 -38.35 19.00 10.77
CA ARG A 438 -37.65 20.15 10.21
C ARG A 438 -36.12 19.96 10.32
N PRO A 439 -35.36 20.39 9.31
CA PRO A 439 -33.89 20.29 9.31
C PRO A 439 -33.24 21.30 10.28
N ILE A 440 -33.97 22.27 10.78
CA ILE A 440 -33.53 23.24 11.76
C ILE A 440 -34.30 23.10 13.09
N VAL A 441 -33.56 22.89 14.18
CA VAL A 441 -34.16 22.66 15.51
C VAL A 441 -33.50 23.59 16.53
N ARG A 442 -34.30 24.11 17.47
CA ARG A 442 -33.77 24.90 18.58
C ARG A 442 -33.33 23.98 19.71
N LEU A 443 -32.03 23.96 20.00
CA LEU A 443 -31.43 23.16 21.06
C LEU A 443 -30.68 24.10 22.01
N ARG A 444 -30.98 24.05 23.32
CA ARG A 444 -30.33 24.87 24.36
C ARG A 444 -30.23 26.35 23.96
N ASP A 445 -31.35 26.91 23.48
CA ASP A 445 -31.48 28.31 23.01
C ASP A 445 -30.65 28.68 21.76
N GLN A 446 -30.07 27.70 21.06
CA GLN A 446 -29.38 27.90 19.77
C GLN A 446 -30.12 27.15 18.64
N TRP A 447 -30.16 27.76 17.46
CA TRP A 447 -30.64 27.08 16.26
C TRP A 447 -29.53 26.18 15.71
N VAL A 448 -29.91 24.94 15.41
CA VAL A 448 -28.99 23.92 14.92
C VAL A 448 -29.56 23.28 13.67
N LEU A 449 -28.71 23.13 12.67
CA LEU A 449 -29.03 22.47 11.42
C LEU A 449 -28.62 21.01 11.47
N ILE A 450 -29.57 20.08 11.29
CA ILE A 450 -29.34 18.64 11.39
C ILE A 450 -30.08 17.92 10.27
N ASP A 451 -29.47 16.88 9.72
CA ASP A 451 -30.15 15.92 8.86
C ASP A 451 -31.10 15.05 9.72
N PRO A 452 -32.44 15.15 9.53
CA PRO A 452 -33.40 14.38 10.31
C PRO A 452 -33.26 12.88 10.14
N GLU A 453 -32.74 12.41 9.00
CA GLU A 453 -32.46 11.01 8.78
C GLU A 453 -31.22 10.53 9.54
N GLU A 454 -30.18 11.38 9.70
CA GLU A 454 -29.05 11.07 10.56
C GLU A 454 -29.47 10.96 12.02
N ALA A 455 -30.32 11.86 12.51
CA ALA A 455 -30.80 11.80 13.86
C ALA A 455 -31.67 10.55 14.13
N ARG A 456 -32.53 10.15 13.18
CA ARG A 456 -33.33 8.90 13.28
C ARG A 456 -32.45 7.65 13.30
N ARG A 457 -31.47 7.57 12.41
CA ARG A 457 -30.50 6.46 12.38
C ARG A 457 -29.68 6.41 13.64
N ALA A 458 -29.29 7.57 14.18
CA ALA A 458 -28.55 7.66 15.45
C ALA A 458 -29.36 7.05 16.60
N ARG A 459 -30.69 7.30 16.65
CA ARG A 459 -31.59 6.70 17.64
C ARG A 459 -31.71 5.18 17.50
N GLU A 460 -31.73 4.65 16.27
CA GLU A 460 -31.89 3.22 15.98
C GLU A 460 -30.63 2.40 16.31
N THR A 461 -29.49 3.06 16.42
CA THR A 461 -28.17 2.42 16.62
C THR A 461 -27.87 2.12 18.11
N GLN A 462 -28.77 2.46 19.04
CA GLN A 462 -28.59 2.20 20.46
C GLN A 462 -28.63 0.69 20.79
N ASP A 463 -27.71 0.22 21.65
CA ASP A 463 -27.63 -1.10 22.27
C ASP A 463 -27.08 -2.29 21.44
N ARG A 464 -25.92 -2.11 20.78
CA ARG A 464 -25.21 -3.25 20.20
C ARG A 464 -24.18 -3.82 21.19
N LYS A 465 -24.29 -5.13 21.51
CA LYS A 465 -23.27 -5.85 22.30
C LYS A 465 -22.04 -6.09 21.42
N ILE A 466 -20.86 -5.87 21.99
CA ILE A 466 -19.58 -6.10 21.31
C ILE A 466 -18.76 -7.13 22.07
N THR A 467 -18.00 -7.96 21.32
CA THR A 467 -17.06 -8.90 21.99
C THR A 467 -15.88 -8.13 22.60
N PRO A 468 -15.28 -8.65 23.68
CA PRO A 468 -14.11 -8.00 24.30
C PRO A 468 -12.94 -7.79 23.33
N MET A 469 -12.74 -8.69 22.37
CA MET A 469 -11.67 -8.57 21.36
C MET A 469 -11.97 -7.53 20.28
N ASP A 470 -13.22 -7.44 19.83
CA ASP A 470 -13.62 -6.37 18.90
C ASP A 470 -13.56 -5.00 19.59
N ALA A 471 -13.92 -4.94 20.88
CA ALA A 471 -13.80 -3.74 21.71
C ALA A 471 -12.34 -3.29 21.88
N LEU A 472 -11.43 -4.24 22.14
CA LEU A 472 -10.00 -3.98 22.20
C LEU A 472 -9.45 -3.48 20.85
N GLY A 473 -9.82 -4.12 19.76
CA GLY A 473 -9.43 -3.70 18.42
C GLY A 473 -9.92 -2.27 18.09
N ALA A 474 -11.17 -1.95 18.43
CA ALA A 474 -11.74 -0.62 18.27
C ALA A 474 -11.05 0.43 19.15
N ALA A 475 -10.73 0.08 20.40
CA ALA A 475 -10.01 0.96 21.33
C ALA A 475 -8.57 1.27 20.87
N LEU A 476 -7.86 0.28 20.32
CA LEU A 476 -6.50 0.44 19.80
C LEU A 476 -6.46 1.30 18.54
N THR A 477 -7.40 1.09 17.62
CA THR A 477 -7.46 1.81 16.34
C THR A 477 -8.16 3.16 16.42
N GLY A 478 -8.84 3.45 17.54
CA GLY A 478 -9.67 4.66 17.73
C GLY A 478 -10.90 4.71 16.81
N SER A 479 -11.22 3.64 16.10
CA SER A 479 -12.35 3.59 15.18
C SER A 479 -12.85 2.17 14.93
N THR A 480 -14.14 2.02 14.65
CA THR A 480 -14.74 0.76 14.23
C THR A 480 -15.66 0.98 13.03
N GLU A 481 -16.05 -0.09 12.36
CA GLU A 481 -16.99 -0.06 11.25
C GLU A 481 -18.35 -0.60 11.72
N VAL A 482 -19.37 0.23 11.58
CA VAL A 482 -20.75 -0.12 11.89
C VAL A 482 -21.58 0.13 10.64
N ASP A 483 -22.23 -0.92 10.14
CA ASP A 483 -23.09 -0.89 8.94
C ASP A 483 -22.41 -0.23 7.71
N GLY A 484 -21.13 -0.56 7.49
CA GLY A 484 -20.32 -0.05 6.37
C GLY A 484 -19.84 1.40 6.53
N ARG A 485 -20.03 2.01 7.71
CA ARG A 485 -19.55 3.35 8.04
C ARG A 485 -18.52 3.31 9.14
N ARG A 486 -17.51 4.13 9.00
CA ARG A 486 -16.45 4.29 10.00
C ARG A 486 -16.92 5.23 11.11
N VAL A 487 -16.82 4.78 12.34
CA VAL A 487 -17.20 5.52 13.55
C VAL A 487 -16.00 5.65 14.48
N GLU A 488 -15.77 6.84 15.02
CA GLU A 488 -14.76 7.06 16.04
C GLU A 488 -15.14 6.40 17.36
N VAL A 489 -14.17 5.78 18.02
CA VAL A 489 -14.33 5.05 19.27
C VAL A 489 -13.49 5.67 20.39
N ALA A 490 -14.12 5.96 21.52
CA ALA A 490 -13.44 6.27 22.76
C ALA A 490 -13.57 5.10 23.73
N ALA A 491 -12.46 4.66 24.30
CA ALA A 491 -12.45 3.66 25.37
C ALA A 491 -12.60 4.36 26.73
N THR A 492 -13.29 3.71 27.69
CA THR A 492 -13.42 4.20 29.07
C THR A 492 -13.14 3.08 30.07
N GLY A 493 -12.93 3.45 31.32
CA GLY A 493 -12.68 2.52 32.40
C GLY A 493 -11.43 1.66 32.21
N TRP A 494 -11.52 0.36 32.51
CA TRP A 494 -10.40 -0.58 32.38
C TRP A 494 -9.88 -0.74 30.93
N LEU A 495 -10.74 -0.57 29.93
CA LEU A 495 -10.36 -0.70 28.52
C LEU A 495 -9.40 0.43 28.09
N GLU A 496 -9.62 1.66 28.57
CA GLU A 496 -8.70 2.78 28.35
C GLU A 496 -7.36 2.56 29.07
N GLN A 497 -7.38 2.00 30.29
CA GLN A 497 -6.14 1.64 30.99
C GLN A 497 -5.38 0.55 30.25
N LEU A 498 -6.08 -0.47 29.73
CA LEU A 498 -5.47 -1.51 28.90
C LEU A 498 -4.89 -0.93 27.61
N ARG A 499 -5.63 -0.05 26.94
CA ARG A 499 -5.14 0.66 25.74
C ARG A 499 -3.85 1.42 26.01
N LYS A 500 -3.78 2.16 27.14
CA LYS A 500 -2.56 2.88 27.54
C LYS A 500 -1.39 1.94 27.81
N ARG A 501 -1.63 0.81 28.47
CA ARG A 501 -0.60 -0.21 28.74
C ARG A 501 -0.09 -0.87 27.45
N LEU A 502 -0.96 -1.05 26.46
CA LEU A 502 -0.62 -1.65 25.16
C LEU A 502 -0.02 -0.63 24.18
N ALA A 503 -0.18 0.68 24.38
CA ALA A 503 0.41 1.71 23.53
C ALA A 503 1.95 1.68 23.56
N ASP A 504 2.53 1.41 24.73
CA ASP A 504 3.98 1.21 24.92
C ASP A 504 4.24 0.07 25.92
N PRO A 505 4.12 -1.20 25.46
CA PRO A 505 4.24 -2.34 26.37
C PRO A 505 5.66 -2.55 26.93
N GLU A 506 6.68 -1.99 26.27
CA GLU A 506 8.08 -2.08 26.73
C GLU A 506 8.34 -1.17 27.93
N SER A 507 7.69 0.01 27.98
CA SER A 507 7.82 1.00 29.04
C SER A 507 6.73 0.90 30.11
N ALA A 508 5.61 0.25 29.81
CA ALA A 508 4.42 0.21 30.66
C ALA A 508 4.49 -0.77 31.83
N ALA A 509 5.60 -1.46 32.03
CA ALA A 509 5.77 -2.35 33.18
C ALA A 509 5.83 -1.52 34.49
N GLN A 510 4.74 -1.57 35.28
CA GLN A 510 4.65 -0.90 36.58
C GLN A 510 5.72 -1.39 37.55
N GLN A 511 6.24 -2.60 37.33
CA GLN A 511 7.40 -3.16 38.01
C GLN A 511 8.24 -3.91 36.96
N PRO A 512 9.38 -3.36 36.53
CA PRO A 512 10.25 -4.04 35.58
C PRO A 512 10.74 -5.36 36.18
N VAL A 513 10.56 -6.43 35.39
CA VAL A 513 11.05 -7.75 35.79
C VAL A 513 12.56 -7.79 35.61
N GLY A 514 13.27 -8.13 36.66
CA GLY A 514 14.70 -8.41 36.59
C GLY A 514 15.00 -9.75 35.95
N GLN A 515 16.26 -9.96 35.64
CA GLN A 515 16.73 -11.25 35.15
C GLN A 515 16.46 -12.33 36.21
N PRO A 516 15.85 -13.49 35.86
CA PRO A 516 15.68 -14.60 36.81
C PRO A 516 17.02 -15.11 37.33
N GLU A 517 17.14 -15.34 38.63
CA GLU A 517 18.37 -15.83 39.28
C GLU A 517 18.82 -17.21 38.75
N ALA A 518 17.85 -18.07 38.33
CA ALA A 518 18.13 -19.37 37.80
C ALA A 518 18.69 -19.35 36.36
N LEU A 519 18.76 -18.15 35.71
CA LEU A 519 19.37 -18.00 34.40
C LEU A 519 20.90 -17.77 34.52
N THR A 520 21.70 -18.68 33.98
CA THR A 520 23.17 -18.64 34.09
C THR A 520 23.88 -17.69 33.13
N ALA A 521 23.13 -17.03 32.24
CA ALA A 521 23.69 -16.02 31.32
C ALA A 521 23.16 -14.62 31.65
N THR A 522 23.88 -13.58 31.26
CA THR A 522 23.45 -12.19 31.42
C THR A 522 22.63 -11.78 30.19
N LEU A 523 21.39 -11.33 30.40
CA LEU A 523 20.57 -10.74 29.36
C LEU A 523 21.08 -9.36 28.96
N ARG A 524 21.07 -9.07 27.68
CA ARG A 524 21.33 -7.72 27.16
C ARG A 524 20.12 -6.82 27.42
N ASP A 525 20.35 -5.50 27.43
CA ASP A 525 19.28 -4.54 27.72
C ASP A 525 18.03 -4.72 26.84
N TYR A 526 18.22 -4.96 25.55
CA TYR A 526 17.09 -5.20 24.67
C TYR A 526 16.41 -6.56 24.93
N GLN A 527 17.14 -7.59 25.34
CA GLN A 527 16.57 -8.89 25.73
C GLN A 527 15.77 -8.75 27.03
N LEU A 528 16.26 -7.96 27.97
CA LEU A 528 15.54 -7.67 29.21
C LEU A 528 14.24 -6.88 28.94
N ARG A 529 14.29 -5.88 28.04
CA ARG A 529 13.06 -5.20 27.55
C ARG A 529 12.11 -6.20 26.87
N GLY A 530 12.64 -7.11 26.05
CA GLY A 530 11.85 -8.17 25.44
C GLY A 530 11.20 -9.12 26.45
N LEU A 531 11.92 -9.47 27.53
CA LEU A 531 11.38 -10.25 28.64
C LEU A 531 10.21 -9.50 29.33
N ASN A 532 10.41 -8.21 29.63
CA ASN A 532 9.38 -7.37 30.25
C ASN A 532 8.13 -7.26 29.38
N TRP A 533 8.32 -7.07 28.07
CA TRP A 533 7.21 -7.03 27.11
C TRP A 533 6.45 -8.36 27.05
N LEU A 534 7.17 -9.50 26.92
CA LEU A 534 6.56 -10.84 26.92
C LEU A 534 5.81 -11.11 28.23
N ASN A 535 6.41 -10.72 29.36
CA ASN A 535 5.76 -10.87 30.66
C ASN A 535 4.48 -10.04 30.75
N THR A 536 4.50 -8.77 30.31
CA THR A 536 3.31 -7.92 30.25
C THR A 536 2.21 -8.54 29.39
N MET A 537 2.53 -9.00 28.20
CA MET A 537 1.56 -9.61 27.31
C MET A 537 0.96 -10.89 27.88
N THR A 538 1.81 -11.79 28.38
CA THR A 538 1.35 -13.10 28.92
C THR A 538 0.62 -12.96 30.26
N SER A 539 0.93 -11.99 31.09
CA SER A 539 0.20 -11.71 32.34
C SER A 539 -1.20 -11.13 32.11
N LEU A 540 -1.38 -10.44 30.97
CA LEU A 540 -2.69 -9.96 30.51
C LEU A 540 -3.50 -11.07 29.81
N GLY A 541 -2.96 -12.30 29.69
CA GLY A 541 -3.57 -13.40 28.94
C GLY A 541 -3.60 -13.17 27.42
N LEU A 542 -2.81 -12.22 26.96
CA LEU A 542 -2.61 -11.93 25.53
C LEU A 542 -1.43 -12.75 25.02
N GLY A 543 -1.51 -13.17 23.77
CA GLY A 543 -0.38 -13.82 23.11
C GLY A 543 0.57 -12.78 22.52
N ALA A 544 1.77 -13.22 22.17
CA ALA A 544 2.82 -12.36 21.66
C ALA A 544 3.59 -13.01 20.49
N CYS A 545 4.04 -12.18 19.54
CA CYS A 545 4.92 -12.60 18.47
C CYS A 545 6.27 -11.87 18.58
N LEU A 546 7.32 -12.58 19.01
CA LEU A 546 8.68 -12.06 19.06
C LEU A 546 9.36 -12.28 17.69
N ALA A 547 9.40 -11.23 16.92
CA ALA A 547 9.82 -11.22 15.52
C ALA A 547 11.21 -10.58 15.31
N ASP A 548 12.05 -10.55 16.34
CA ASP A 548 13.42 -10.06 16.29
C ASP A 548 14.24 -10.74 15.20
N ASP A 549 15.21 -10.03 14.63
CA ASP A 549 16.16 -10.60 13.67
C ASP A 549 16.79 -11.89 14.20
N MET A 550 17.16 -12.78 13.29
CA MET A 550 17.83 -14.02 13.66
C MET A 550 19.17 -13.75 14.33
N GLY A 551 19.47 -14.49 15.42
CA GLY A 551 20.69 -14.32 16.18
C GLY A 551 20.64 -13.27 17.28
N LEU A 552 19.53 -12.57 17.50
CA LEU A 552 19.32 -11.65 18.63
C LEU A 552 18.94 -12.34 19.97
N GLY A 553 18.94 -13.67 20.02
CA GLY A 553 18.76 -14.43 21.26
C GLY A 553 17.29 -14.59 21.70
N LYS A 554 16.37 -14.80 20.74
CA LYS A 554 14.96 -15.11 21.05
C LYS A 554 14.79 -16.30 22.02
N THR A 555 15.59 -17.35 21.85
CA THR A 555 15.56 -18.55 22.69
C THR A 555 15.88 -18.25 24.14
N ILE A 556 16.96 -17.51 24.41
CA ILE A 556 17.37 -17.19 25.81
C ILE A 556 16.34 -16.27 26.47
N THR A 557 15.75 -15.32 25.73
CA THR A 557 14.69 -14.45 26.24
C THR A 557 13.46 -15.26 26.64
N LEU A 558 13.14 -16.32 25.87
CA LEU A 558 12.03 -17.19 26.19
C LEU A 558 12.32 -18.15 27.35
N ILE A 559 13.55 -18.65 27.47
CA ILE A 559 14.00 -19.42 28.63
C ILE A 559 13.88 -18.54 29.90
N ALA A 560 14.30 -17.29 29.83
CA ALA A 560 14.13 -16.33 30.91
C ALA A 560 12.65 -16.11 31.29
N LEU A 561 11.76 -15.97 30.30
CA LEU A 561 10.32 -15.87 30.54
C LEU A 561 9.78 -17.12 31.23
N HIS A 562 10.17 -18.32 30.75
CA HIS A 562 9.77 -19.57 31.38
C HIS A 562 10.17 -19.60 32.87
N LEU A 563 11.43 -19.34 33.18
CA LEU A 563 11.94 -19.30 34.56
C LEU A 563 11.20 -18.27 35.42
N HIS A 564 10.96 -17.08 34.89
CA HIS A 564 10.21 -16.04 35.60
C HIS A 564 8.79 -16.49 35.93
N ARG A 565 8.08 -17.12 34.95
CA ARG A 565 6.70 -17.59 35.14
C ARG A 565 6.56 -18.71 36.16
N GLN A 566 7.64 -19.48 36.45
CA GLN A 566 7.61 -20.53 37.49
C GLN A 566 7.59 -19.95 38.88
N SER A 567 7.97 -18.67 39.10
CA SER A 567 7.89 -18.00 40.40
C SER A 567 6.47 -17.55 40.76
N ASP A 568 5.54 -17.52 39.79
CA ASP A 568 4.13 -17.20 39.98
C ASP A 568 3.26 -18.47 39.84
N ARG A 569 2.61 -18.88 40.95
CA ARG A 569 1.77 -20.09 40.99
C ARG A 569 0.64 -20.11 39.95
N ASP A 570 0.09 -18.96 39.63
CA ASP A 570 -1.01 -18.84 38.66
C ASP A 570 -0.51 -18.92 37.23
N ALA A 571 0.74 -18.57 36.99
CA ALA A 571 1.39 -18.60 35.66
C ALA A 571 2.24 -19.87 35.46
N ALA A 572 2.64 -20.55 36.56
CA ALA A 572 3.49 -21.73 36.51
C ALA A 572 2.88 -22.87 35.69
N GLY A 573 3.71 -23.79 35.22
CA GLY A 573 3.32 -24.94 34.47
C GLY A 573 4.35 -25.36 33.41
N PRO A 574 4.17 -26.54 32.80
CA PRO A 574 5.08 -27.01 31.76
C PRO A 574 5.00 -26.15 30.50
N THR A 575 6.11 -26.01 29.77
CA THR A 575 6.20 -25.29 28.50
C THR A 575 6.37 -26.23 27.32
N LEU A 576 5.42 -26.23 26.40
CA LEU A 576 5.51 -26.96 25.14
C LEU A 576 6.21 -26.06 24.08
N VAL A 577 7.31 -26.56 23.53
CA VAL A 577 8.00 -25.91 22.39
C VAL A 577 7.78 -26.73 21.12
N VAL A 578 7.12 -26.13 20.15
CA VAL A 578 6.92 -26.72 18.82
C VAL A 578 7.92 -26.06 17.87
N CYS A 579 8.89 -26.82 17.38
CA CYS A 579 9.97 -26.29 16.55
C CYS A 579 10.26 -27.22 15.34
N PRO A 580 11.00 -26.75 14.33
CA PRO A 580 11.57 -27.61 13.31
C PRO A 580 12.45 -28.72 13.91
N THR A 581 12.47 -29.90 13.30
CA THR A 581 13.24 -31.05 13.80
C THR A 581 14.72 -30.72 14.03
N SER A 582 15.29 -29.88 13.19
CA SER A 582 16.68 -29.45 13.26
C SER A 582 17.01 -28.53 14.43
N LEU A 583 16.02 -27.85 15.01
CA LEU A 583 16.20 -26.95 16.13
C LEU A 583 15.99 -27.63 17.50
N MET A 584 15.41 -28.81 17.53
CA MET A 584 15.10 -29.52 18.78
C MET A 584 16.37 -29.77 19.62
N GLY A 585 17.45 -30.22 18.98
CA GLY A 585 18.76 -30.40 19.65
C GLY A 585 19.36 -29.07 20.14
N ASN A 586 19.19 -28.00 19.40
CA ASN A 586 19.65 -26.67 19.79
C ASN A 586 18.88 -26.15 21.03
N TRP A 587 17.55 -26.29 21.03
CA TRP A 587 16.73 -25.95 22.18
C TRP A 587 17.16 -26.67 23.46
N GLN A 588 17.39 -27.98 23.36
CA GLN A 588 17.84 -28.75 24.52
C GLN A 588 19.17 -28.24 25.04
N ARG A 589 20.17 -28.07 24.17
CA ARG A 589 21.51 -27.56 24.59
C ARG A 589 21.44 -26.16 25.18
N GLU A 590 20.59 -25.27 24.64
CA GLU A 590 20.44 -23.91 25.18
C GLU A 590 19.74 -23.91 26.54
N ILE A 591 18.73 -24.77 26.75
CA ILE A 591 18.08 -24.92 28.06
C ILE A 591 19.08 -25.49 29.08
N GLU A 592 19.79 -26.57 28.75
CA GLU A 592 20.81 -27.20 29.62
C GLU A 592 21.94 -26.20 29.97
N ARG A 593 22.29 -25.33 29.03
CA ARG A 593 23.34 -24.32 29.21
C ARG A 593 22.89 -23.12 30.04
N PHE A 594 21.71 -22.58 29.78
CA PHE A 594 21.27 -21.31 30.34
C PHE A 594 20.33 -21.46 31.53
N ALA A 595 19.68 -22.61 31.67
CA ALA A 595 18.84 -22.98 32.81
C ALA A 595 19.17 -24.37 33.32
N PRO A 596 20.40 -24.59 33.84
CA PRO A 596 20.83 -25.92 34.33
C PRO A 596 19.90 -26.39 35.46
N GLY A 597 19.52 -27.66 35.41
CA GLY A 597 18.56 -28.26 36.37
C GLY A 597 17.08 -28.15 35.97
N THR A 598 16.75 -27.42 34.91
CA THR A 598 15.39 -27.40 34.38
C THR A 598 15.11 -28.72 33.59
N PRO A 599 14.06 -29.48 33.92
CA PRO A 599 13.74 -30.73 33.23
C PRO A 599 13.40 -30.47 31.76
N VAL A 600 13.95 -31.28 30.86
CA VAL A 600 13.71 -31.23 29.42
C VAL A 600 13.31 -32.59 28.88
N ARG A 601 12.14 -32.66 28.27
CA ARG A 601 11.60 -33.91 27.67
C ARG A 601 11.48 -33.77 26.17
N ARG A 602 11.98 -34.75 25.44
CA ARG A 602 11.74 -34.84 23.98
C ARG A 602 10.49 -35.65 23.73
N PHE A 603 9.47 -35.05 23.16
CA PHE A 603 8.27 -35.68 22.66
C PHE A 603 8.36 -35.91 21.15
N HIS A 604 9.18 -36.93 20.77
CA HIS A 604 9.49 -37.18 19.36
C HIS A 604 9.96 -38.62 19.13
N GLY A 605 9.78 -39.18 17.93
CA GLY A 605 10.21 -40.54 17.57
C GLY A 605 9.43 -41.63 18.34
N ALA A 606 10.13 -42.53 19.02
CA ALA A 606 9.55 -43.58 19.87
C ALA A 606 9.19 -43.09 21.29
N SER A 607 9.84 -42.00 21.77
CA SER A 607 9.62 -41.45 23.11
C SER A 607 8.53 -40.39 23.10
N ARG A 608 7.26 -40.77 23.11
CA ARG A 608 6.10 -39.89 23.10
C ARG A 608 5.23 -40.13 24.33
N SER A 609 5.78 -39.91 25.54
CA SER A 609 5.00 -39.99 26.79
C SER A 609 4.93 -38.64 27.45
N LEU A 610 3.73 -38.27 27.94
CA LEU A 610 3.48 -37.13 28.82
C LEU A 610 3.18 -37.56 30.25
N GLU A 611 3.37 -38.83 30.59
CA GLU A 611 3.19 -39.32 31.93
C GLU A 611 4.20 -38.70 32.89
N GLY A 612 3.74 -38.28 34.07
CA GLY A 612 4.58 -37.61 35.06
C GLY A 612 5.08 -36.24 34.64
N LEU A 613 4.32 -35.50 33.80
CA LEU A 613 4.62 -34.11 33.44
C LEU A 613 4.58 -33.23 34.70
N VAL A 614 5.65 -32.45 34.92
CA VAL A 614 5.78 -31.60 36.10
C VAL A 614 5.81 -30.10 35.71
N ASP A 615 5.42 -29.26 36.68
CA ASP A 615 5.55 -27.82 36.48
C ASP A 615 7.03 -27.44 36.28
N GLY A 616 7.30 -26.43 35.43
CA GLY A 616 8.66 -26.06 35.13
C GLY A 616 9.40 -26.94 34.13
N GLU A 617 8.77 -27.98 33.57
CA GLU A 617 9.36 -28.84 32.54
C GLU A 617 9.20 -28.28 31.14
N PHE A 618 10.26 -28.34 30.32
CA PHE A 618 10.18 -28.09 28.88
C PHE A 618 9.87 -29.39 28.13
N VAL A 619 8.86 -29.36 27.29
CA VAL A 619 8.54 -30.44 26.35
C VAL A 619 8.83 -29.99 24.94
N LEU A 620 9.82 -30.63 24.29
CA LEU A 620 10.24 -30.29 22.92
C LEU A 620 9.59 -31.25 21.94
N THR A 621 8.91 -30.70 20.94
CA THR A 621 8.28 -31.48 19.86
C THR A 621 8.46 -30.80 18.50
N THR A 622 8.16 -31.55 17.44
CA THR A 622 8.23 -31.01 16.07
C THR A 622 6.84 -30.73 15.51
N TYR A 623 6.72 -29.86 14.52
CA TYR A 623 5.46 -29.57 13.82
C TYR A 623 4.79 -30.85 13.27
N GLY A 624 5.59 -31.80 12.77
CA GLY A 624 5.10 -33.09 12.27
C GLY A 624 4.54 -33.96 13.38
N THR A 625 5.26 -34.09 14.51
CA THR A 625 4.82 -34.88 15.67
C THR A 625 3.61 -34.23 16.34
N MET A 626 3.66 -32.90 16.55
CA MET A 626 2.53 -32.14 17.10
C MET A 626 1.25 -32.35 16.28
N ARG A 627 1.32 -32.32 14.94
CA ARG A 627 0.16 -32.56 14.09
C ARG A 627 -0.43 -33.95 14.26
N LEU A 628 0.41 -34.98 14.44
CA LEU A 628 -0.03 -36.37 14.61
C LEU A 628 -0.62 -36.64 15.99
N ASP A 629 -0.03 -36.07 17.03
CA ASP A 629 -0.38 -36.31 18.44
C ASP A 629 -1.13 -35.13 19.09
N ALA A 630 -1.73 -34.21 18.30
CA ALA A 630 -2.44 -33.05 18.81
C ALA A 630 -3.50 -33.34 19.87
N PRO A 631 -4.32 -34.39 19.77
CA PRO A 631 -5.29 -34.74 20.84
C PRO A 631 -4.63 -35.06 22.18
N ARG A 632 -3.46 -35.72 22.19
CA ARG A 632 -2.71 -36.02 23.41
C ARG A 632 -2.08 -34.76 24.00
N LEU A 633 -1.54 -33.87 23.16
CA LEU A 633 -1.00 -32.61 23.59
C LEU A 633 -2.08 -31.64 24.08
N ALA A 634 -3.27 -31.67 23.49
CA ALA A 634 -4.42 -30.87 23.93
C ALA A 634 -5.03 -31.37 25.27
N ALA A 635 -4.84 -32.63 25.64
CA ALA A 635 -5.30 -33.17 26.92
C ALA A 635 -4.43 -32.72 28.11
N ALA A 636 -3.21 -32.23 27.86
CA ALA A 636 -2.31 -31.77 28.90
C ALA A 636 -2.55 -30.28 29.22
N SER A 637 -2.34 -29.88 30.48
CA SER A 637 -2.43 -28.49 30.91
C SER A 637 -1.08 -27.79 30.72
N TRP A 638 -1.00 -26.84 29.75
CA TRP A 638 0.22 -26.11 29.45
C TRP A 638 0.23 -24.74 30.12
N GLY A 639 1.30 -24.42 30.84
CA GLY A 639 1.58 -23.07 31.34
C GLY A 639 1.90 -22.13 30.18
N MET A 640 2.62 -22.63 29.16
CA MET A 640 2.95 -21.88 27.96
C MET A 640 3.11 -22.81 26.74
N VAL A 641 2.65 -22.36 25.57
CA VAL A 641 2.95 -23.00 24.28
C VAL A 641 3.72 -22.02 23.41
N VAL A 642 4.86 -22.48 22.91
CA VAL A 642 5.77 -21.72 22.06
C VAL A 642 5.86 -22.35 20.69
N THR A 643 5.75 -21.56 19.63
CA THR A 643 6.08 -21.99 18.28
C THR A 643 7.36 -21.30 17.83
N ASP A 644 8.38 -22.04 17.51
CA ASP A 644 9.62 -21.52 16.95
C ASP A 644 9.61 -21.69 15.43
N GLU A 645 10.13 -20.68 14.71
CA GLU A 645 9.99 -20.52 13.25
C GLU A 645 8.51 -20.61 12.84
N ALA A 646 7.70 -19.69 13.40
CA ALA A 646 6.24 -19.68 13.27
C ALA A 646 5.74 -19.56 11.81
N GLN A 647 6.61 -19.27 10.84
CA GLN A 647 6.27 -19.37 9.42
C GLN A 647 5.83 -20.77 8.97
N HIS A 648 6.09 -21.83 9.75
CA HIS A 648 5.55 -23.16 9.49
C HIS A 648 4.03 -23.27 9.67
N VAL A 649 3.39 -22.32 10.35
CA VAL A 649 1.93 -22.27 10.58
C VAL A 649 1.25 -21.08 9.90
N LYS A 650 1.95 -20.38 9.01
CA LYS A 650 1.47 -19.20 8.27
C LYS A 650 0.27 -19.46 7.35
N ASN A 651 0.07 -20.69 6.90
CA ASN A 651 -1.13 -21.07 6.15
C ASN A 651 -2.26 -21.48 7.10
N PRO A 652 -3.31 -20.65 7.27
CA PRO A 652 -4.39 -20.90 8.23
C PRO A 652 -5.20 -22.17 7.92
N HIS A 653 -5.19 -22.63 6.67
CA HIS A 653 -5.93 -23.81 6.21
C HIS A 653 -5.13 -25.11 6.32
N SER A 654 -3.83 -25.02 6.61
CA SER A 654 -2.98 -26.21 6.77
C SER A 654 -3.41 -27.08 7.94
N ALA A 655 -3.24 -28.40 7.81
CA ALA A 655 -3.51 -29.35 8.91
C ALA A 655 -2.68 -28.99 10.16
N THR A 656 -1.44 -28.56 9.99
CA THR A 656 -0.55 -28.14 11.08
C THR A 656 -1.12 -26.96 11.86
N ALA A 657 -1.56 -25.91 11.18
CA ALA A 657 -2.13 -24.72 11.83
C ALA A 657 -3.48 -25.05 12.53
N LYS A 658 -4.31 -25.90 11.93
CA LYS A 658 -5.57 -26.32 12.52
C LYS A 658 -5.35 -27.13 13.79
N GLN A 659 -4.43 -28.10 13.79
CA GLN A 659 -4.13 -28.92 14.95
C GLN A 659 -3.46 -28.12 16.08
N LEU A 660 -2.56 -27.17 15.75
CA LEU A 660 -1.96 -26.30 16.75
C LEU A 660 -3.00 -25.46 17.51
N ARG A 661 -4.06 -25.01 16.86
CA ARG A 661 -5.15 -24.25 17.48
C ARG A 661 -5.95 -25.07 18.51
N THR A 662 -5.94 -26.40 18.44
CA THR A 662 -6.63 -27.25 19.41
C THR A 662 -5.89 -27.36 20.74
N ILE A 663 -4.61 -27.01 20.79
CA ILE A 663 -3.80 -27.10 22.00
C ILE A 663 -4.01 -25.84 22.85
N GLY A 664 -4.63 -26.02 24.03
CA GLY A 664 -4.86 -24.95 25.00
C GLY A 664 -3.57 -24.60 25.77
N ALA A 665 -3.42 -23.32 26.15
CA ALA A 665 -2.33 -22.87 27.01
C ALA A 665 -2.72 -21.59 27.76
N ARG A 666 -2.11 -21.34 28.93
CA ARG A 666 -2.27 -20.07 29.64
C ARG A 666 -1.57 -18.92 28.94
N ALA A 667 -0.47 -19.17 28.23
CA ALA A 667 0.26 -18.22 27.41
C ALA A 667 0.64 -18.84 26.07
N ARG A 668 0.61 -18.02 25.00
CA ARG A 668 1.03 -18.42 23.66
C ARG A 668 2.04 -17.43 23.12
N VAL A 669 3.20 -17.92 22.67
CA VAL A 669 4.27 -17.10 22.12
C VAL A 669 4.73 -17.66 20.78
N ALA A 670 4.73 -16.82 19.77
CA ALA A 670 5.32 -17.13 18.46
C ALA A 670 6.72 -16.52 18.36
N LEU A 671 7.68 -17.31 17.90
CA LEU A 671 9.03 -16.85 17.56
C LEU A 671 9.21 -16.96 16.06
N THR A 672 9.65 -15.90 15.42
CA THR A 672 9.97 -15.89 13.98
C THR A 672 10.99 -14.80 13.67
N GLY A 673 11.73 -14.91 12.59
CA GLY A 673 12.53 -13.80 12.03
C GLY A 673 11.77 -13.05 10.94
N THR A 674 10.69 -13.67 10.41
CA THR A 674 9.92 -13.18 9.27
C THR A 674 8.43 -13.39 9.52
N PRO A 675 7.75 -12.45 10.19
CA PRO A 675 6.33 -12.59 10.54
C PRO A 675 5.42 -12.58 9.31
N VAL A 676 5.87 -12.00 8.21
CA VAL A 676 5.20 -12.01 6.91
C VAL A 676 6.25 -12.22 5.82
N GLU A 677 5.99 -13.15 4.92
CA GLU A 677 6.87 -13.44 3.79
C GLU A 677 6.18 -13.15 2.45
N ASN A 678 4.90 -13.50 2.29
CA ASN A 678 4.20 -13.43 1.01
C ASN A 678 2.94 -12.57 1.03
N ASN A 679 2.12 -12.63 2.06
CA ASN A 679 0.87 -11.87 2.16
C ASN A 679 0.44 -11.65 3.61
N LEU A 680 -0.46 -10.70 3.82
CA LEU A 680 -0.96 -10.35 5.15
C LEU A 680 -1.77 -11.46 5.84
N SER A 681 -2.29 -12.43 5.09
CA SER A 681 -2.97 -13.59 5.68
C SER A 681 -2.02 -14.47 6.50
N GLU A 682 -0.70 -14.40 6.24
CA GLU A 682 0.32 -15.09 7.05
C GLU A 682 0.43 -14.47 8.45
N LEU A 683 0.44 -13.11 8.51
CA LEU A 683 0.40 -12.37 9.77
C LEU A 683 -0.89 -12.68 10.55
N TRP A 684 -2.02 -12.68 9.85
CA TRP A 684 -3.30 -13.09 10.44
C TRP A 684 -3.21 -14.48 11.09
N ALA A 685 -2.61 -15.45 10.40
CA ALA A 685 -2.53 -16.81 10.90
C ALA A 685 -1.73 -16.95 12.20
N ILE A 686 -0.63 -16.19 12.32
CA ILE A 686 0.22 -16.15 13.53
C ILE A 686 -0.52 -15.45 14.67
N LEU A 687 -1.08 -14.25 14.41
CA LEU A 687 -1.74 -13.46 15.44
C LEU A 687 -3.08 -14.06 15.88
N ASP A 688 -3.83 -14.69 14.97
CA ASP A 688 -5.05 -15.45 15.33
C ASP A 688 -4.76 -16.66 16.19
N TRP A 689 -3.58 -17.30 16.06
CA TRP A 689 -3.16 -18.35 16.96
C TRP A 689 -2.70 -17.80 18.32
N THR A 690 -1.92 -16.74 18.36
CA THR A 690 -1.41 -16.16 19.62
C THR A 690 -2.54 -15.45 20.38
N THR A 691 -3.33 -14.65 19.72
CA THR A 691 -4.44 -13.85 20.29
C THR A 691 -5.70 -14.01 19.44
N PRO A 692 -6.46 -15.11 19.67
CA PRO A 692 -7.64 -15.43 18.87
C PRO A 692 -8.68 -14.32 18.85
N GLY A 693 -9.15 -13.95 17.64
CA GLY A 693 -10.19 -12.95 17.45
C GLY A 693 -9.71 -11.50 17.30
N LEU A 694 -8.44 -11.17 17.59
CA LEU A 694 -7.90 -9.80 17.51
C LEU A 694 -8.11 -9.17 16.13
N LEU A 695 -7.87 -9.93 15.07
CA LEU A 695 -8.00 -9.48 13.68
C LEU A 695 -9.35 -9.87 13.04
N GLY A 696 -10.27 -10.43 13.84
CA GLY A 696 -11.54 -10.94 13.36
C GLY A 696 -11.41 -12.17 12.44
N ARG A 697 -12.47 -12.51 11.72
CA ARG A 697 -12.46 -13.64 10.77
C ARG A 697 -11.57 -13.37 9.57
N LEU A 698 -10.92 -14.40 9.02
CA LEU A 698 -10.02 -14.28 7.87
C LEU A 698 -10.68 -13.63 6.66
N SER A 699 -11.94 -13.93 6.37
CA SER A 699 -12.69 -13.30 5.27
C SER A 699 -12.82 -11.79 5.47
N THR A 700 -13.24 -11.37 6.67
CA THR A 700 -13.35 -9.96 7.05
C THR A 700 -12.01 -9.24 7.02
N PHE A 701 -10.96 -9.89 7.54
CA PHE A 701 -9.59 -9.36 7.50
C PHE A 701 -9.09 -9.13 6.06
N ARG A 702 -9.34 -10.09 5.17
CA ARG A 702 -8.96 -9.96 3.76
C ARG A 702 -9.65 -8.78 3.08
N THR A 703 -10.96 -8.62 3.30
CA THR A 703 -11.71 -7.51 2.69
C THR A 703 -11.34 -6.17 3.31
N ARG A 704 -11.20 -6.10 4.63
CA ARG A 704 -11.02 -4.85 5.37
C ARG A 704 -9.60 -4.31 5.33
N TYR A 705 -8.60 -5.19 5.38
CA TYR A 705 -7.19 -4.81 5.48
C TYR A 705 -6.35 -5.32 4.31
N ALA A 706 -6.34 -6.64 4.04
CA ALA A 706 -5.39 -7.22 3.12
C ALA A 706 -5.57 -6.68 1.69
N ALA A 707 -6.78 -6.69 1.15
CA ALA A 707 -7.06 -6.19 -0.20
C ALA A 707 -6.79 -4.67 -0.35
N ALA A 708 -7.11 -3.87 0.68
CA ALA A 708 -6.88 -2.42 0.65
C ALA A 708 -5.40 -2.06 0.71
N VAL A 709 -4.63 -2.79 1.53
CA VAL A 709 -3.21 -2.57 1.74
C VAL A 709 -2.37 -3.14 0.59
N GLU A 710 -2.64 -4.38 0.18
CA GLU A 710 -1.92 -5.06 -0.92
C GLU A 710 -2.23 -4.42 -2.29
N GLY A 711 -3.44 -3.87 -2.47
CA GLY A 711 -3.84 -3.11 -3.66
C GLY A 711 -3.40 -1.64 -3.69
N GLY A 712 -2.83 -1.10 -2.60
CA GLY A 712 -2.40 0.30 -2.51
C GLY A 712 -3.52 1.34 -2.56
N ASN A 713 -4.77 0.94 -2.40
CA ASN A 713 -5.96 1.78 -2.60
C ASN A 713 -6.34 2.64 -1.38
N ASP A 714 -5.86 2.30 -0.17
CA ASP A 714 -6.13 3.04 1.08
C ASP A 714 -4.88 3.10 1.97
N PRO A 715 -4.09 4.19 1.92
CA PRO A 715 -2.94 4.40 2.81
C PRO A 715 -3.30 4.35 4.30
N GLY A 716 -4.49 4.80 4.66
CA GLY A 716 -4.98 4.77 6.04
C GLY A 716 -5.28 3.35 6.56
N ALA A 717 -5.53 2.37 5.67
CA ALA A 717 -5.73 0.98 6.08
C ALA A 717 -4.44 0.34 6.61
N ALA A 718 -3.31 0.67 6.00
CA ALA A 718 -1.99 0.20 6.43
C ALA A 718 -1.65 0.73 7.83
N GLU A 719 -1.88 2.01 8.08
CA GLU A 719 -1.62 2.65 9.38
C GLU A 719 -2.49 2.07 10.49
N ARG A 720 -3.78 1.84 10.21
CA ARG A 720 -4.71 1.22 11.17
C ARG A 720 -4.30 -0.21 11.51
N LEU A 721 -3.91 -1.00 10.50
CA LEU A 721 -3.42 -2.36 10.72
C LEU A 721 -2.13 -2.34 11.54
N ALA A 722 -1.20 -1.46 11.23
CA ALA A 722 0.03 -1.29 11.98
C ALA A 722 -0.24 -0.92 13.45
N THR A 723 -1.16 0.01 13.70
CA THR A 723 -1.57 0.42 15.06
C THR A 723 -2.19 -0.74 15.84
N LEU A 724 -3.03 -1.56 15.17
CA LEU A 724 -3.67 -2.72 15.79
C LEU A 724 -2.67 -3.83 16.14
N VAL A 725 -1.68 -4.07 15.27
CA VAL A 725 -0.74 -5.20 15.38
C VAL A 725 0.47 -4.87 16.26
N ARG A 726 0.92 -3.62 16.27
CA ARG A 726 2.14 -3.15 16.96
C ARG A 726 2.28 -3.64 18.41
N PRO A 727 1.25 -3.63 19.26
CA PRO A 727 1.38 -4.12 20.64
C PRO A 727 1.71 -5.62 20.74
N PHE A 728 1.30 -6.43 19.77
CA PHE A 728 1.37 -7.89 19.77
C PHE A 728 2.57 -8.46 19.01
N LEU A 729 3.37 -7.58 18.37
CA LEU A 729 4.50 -7.96 17.55
C LEU A 729 5.72 -7.09 17.88
N LEU A 730 6.71 -7.68 18.51
CA LEU A 730 7.99 -7.02 18.78
C LEU A 730 9.01 -7.43 17.72
N ARG A 731 9.47 -6.44 16.94
CA ARG A 731 10.48 -6.65 15.88
C ARG A 731 11.61 -5.65 16.00
N ARG A 732 12.79 -6.16 16.28
CA ARG A 732 14.04 -5.38 16.34
C ARG A 732 15.02 -5.90 15.31
N ARG A 733 15.74 -4.97 14.68
CA ARG A 733 16.76 -5.28 13.67
C ARG A 733 18.15 -5.18 14.29
N LYS A 734 19.11 -5.94 13.77
CA LYS A 734 20.51 -5.81 14.18
C LYS A 734 21.08 -4.43 13.88
N SER A 735 20.54 -3.74 12.87
CA SER A 735 20.90 -2.38 12.48
C SER A 735 20.32 -1.30 13.40
N ASP A 736 19.37 -1.63 14.26
CA ASP A 736 18.74 -0.64 15.12
C ASP A 736 19.74 -0.14 16.19
N PRO A 737 19.73 1.18 16.52
CA PRO A 737 20.66 1.74 17.48
C PRO A 737 20.57 1.04 18.84
N GLY A 738 21.72 0.62 19.37
CA GLY A 738 21.83 -0.01 20.69
C GLY A 738 21.42 -1.48 20.77
N ILE A 739 21.08 -2.15 19.64
CA ILE A 739 20.70 -3.57 19.66
C ILE A 739 21.94 -4.49 19.61
N ALA A 740 22.83 -4.29 18.66
CA ALA A 740 24.02 -5.13 18.52
C ALA A 740 25.23 -4.30 18.05
N PRO A 741 25.68 -3.32 18.86
CA PRO A 741 26.75 -2.40 18.48
C PRO A 741 28.12 -3.09 18.27
N GLU A 742 28.30 -4.29 18.80
CA GLU A 742 29.53 -5.08 18.67
C GLU A 742 29.61 -5.88 17.36
N LEU A 743 28.51 -5.96 16.58
CA LEU A 743 28.59 -6.64 15.30
C LEU A 743 29.46 -5.84 14.32
N PRO A 744 30.42 -6.49 13.66
CA PRO A 744 31.21 -5.84 12.64
C PRO A 744 30.35 -5.40 11.45
N PRO A 745 30.87 -4.51 10.57
CA PRO A 745 30.12 -4.09 9.39
C PRO A 745 29.78 -5.25 8.46
N LYS A 746 28.59 -5.20 7.87
CA LYS A 746 28.13 -6.09 6.81
C LYS A 746 28.06 -5.32 5.51
N THR A 747 28.73 -5.84 4.47
CA THR A 747 28.67 -5.28 3.11
C THR A 747 27.99 -6.26 2.18
N GLU A 748 27.03 -5.80 1.39
CA GLU A 748 26.31 -6.60 0.39
C GLU A 748 26.62 -6.06 -1.00
N THR A 749 27.09 -6.92 -1.90
CA THR A 749 27.49 -6.54 -3.26
C THR A 749 26.83 -7.46 -4.27
N ASP A 750 26.10 -6.87 -5.21
CA ASP A 750 25.60 -7.56 -6.38
C ASP A 750 26.75 -7.66 -7.40
N ARG A 751 27.07 -8.87 -7.83
CA ARG A 751 28.11 -9.19 -8.80
C ARG A 751 27.47 -9.60 -10.11
N ALA A 752 27.51 -8.71 -11.08
CA ALA A 752 27.03 -8.97 -12.42
C ALA A 752 27.97 -9.95 -13.15
N VAL A 753 27.39 -10.93 -13.82
CA VAL A 753 28.10 -11.99 -14.54
C VAL A 753 27.54 -12.13 -15.93
N SER A 754 28.39 -12.11 -16.95
CA SER A 754 27.97 -12.40 -18.32
C SER A 754 27.78 -13.90 -18.55
N LEU A 755 26.77 -14.28 -19.34
CA LEU A 755 26.60 -15.65 -19.77
C LEU A 755 27.68 -16.05 -20.80
N THR A 756 28.13 -17.33 -20.79
CA THR A 756 28.93 -17.90 -21.85
C THR A 756 28.11 -18.06 -23.13
N ALA A 757 28.78 -18.18 -24.29
CA ALA A 757 28.07 -18.39 -25.57
C ALA A 757 27.20 -19.66 -25.55
N GLU A 758 27.61 -20.72 -24.85
CA GLU A 758 26.80 -21.93 -24.66
C GLU A 758 25.54 -21.64 -23.83
N GLN A 759 25.69 -20.88 -22.72
CA GLN A 759 24.55 -20.50 -21.87
C GLN A 759 23.55 -19.62 -22.62
N THR A 760 24.05 -18.64 -23.39
CA THR A 760 23.23 -17.75 -24.22
C THR A 760 22.40 -18.52 -25.24
N GLY A 761 23.04 -19.37 -26.02
CA GLY A 761 22.34 -20.18 -27.04
C GLY A 761 21.28 -21.12 -26.45
N LEU A 762 21.60 -21.75 -25.28
CA LEU A 762 20.67 -22.63 -24.59
C LEU A 762 19.50 -21.86 -23.97
N TYR A 763 19.75 -20.68 -23.42
CA TYR A 763 18.76 -19.78 -22.83
C TYR A 763 17.73 -19.36 -23.91
N GLU A 764 18.20 -18.83 -25.03
CA GLU A 764 17.34 -18.39 -26.15
C GLU A 764 16.51 -19.54 -26.73
N ALA A 765 17.10 -20.72 -26.88
CA ALA A 765 16.40 -21.90 -27.39
C ALA A 765 15.23 -22.29 -26.49
N VAL A 766 15.47 -22.36 -25.16
CA VAL A 766 14.45 -22.72 -24.16
C VAL A 766 13.36 -21.66 -24.06
N VAL A 767 13.69 -20.36 -24.12
CA VAL A 767 12.72 -19.28 -24.16
C VAL A 767 11.78 -19.41 -25.35
N ARG A 768 12.35 -19.59 -26.55
CA ARG A 768 11.58 -19.70 -27.79
C ARG A 768 10.63 -20.91 -27.81
N GLU A 769 11.13 -22.07 -27.40
CA GLU A 769 10.36 -23.31 -27.36
C GLU A 769 9.21 -23.21 -26.33
N THR A 770 9.51 -22.80 -25.12
CA THR A 770 8.53 -22.81 -24.05
C THR A 770 7.48 -21.69 -24.17
N LEU A 771 7.86 -20.49 -24.69
CA LEU A 771 6.87 -19.44 -24.97
C LEU A 771 5.85 -19.89 -26.03
N ALA A 772 6.30 -20.66 -27.04
CA ALA A 772 5.39 -21.24 -28.03
C ALA A 772 4.40 -22.25 -27.39
N GLU A 773 4.86 -23.05 -26.40
CA GLU A 773 3.99 -23.96 -25.63
C GLU A 773 2.99 -23.18 -24.73
N ILE A 774 3.45 -22.12 -24.08
CA ILE A 774 2.63 -21.29 -23.16
C ILE A 774 1.52 -20.55 -23.89
N SER A 775 1.78 -20.05 -25.13
CA SER A 775 0.77 -19.33 -25.92
C SER A 775 -0.44 -20.18 -26.32
N GLY A 776 -0.32 -21.52 -26.28
CA GLY A 776 -1.40 -22.48 -26.55
C GLY A 776 -2.06 -23.08 -25.31
N ALA A 777 -1.61 -22.73 -24.10
CA ALA A 777 -2.06 -23.35 -22.85
C ALA A 777 -2.86 -22.40 -21.96
N ASP A 778 -3.87 -22.91 -21.25
CA ASP A 778 -4.74 -22.14 -20.38
C ASP A 778 -4.70 -22.59 -18.91
N GLY A 779 -5.05 -21.68 -18.00
CA GLY A 779 -5.34 -21.96 -16.60
C GLY A 779 -4.19 -22.62 -15.84
N PHE A 780 -4.40 -23.83 -15.31
CA PHE A 780 -3.43 -24.56 -14.48
C PHE A 780 -2.22 -25.04 -15.28
N GLU A 781 -2.42 -25.45 -16.51
CA GLU A 781 -1.36 -25.93 -17.41
C GLU A 781 -0.39 -24.81 -17.76
N ARG A 782 -0.90 -23.63 -18.10
CA ARG A 782 -0.11 -22.43 -18.34
C ARG A 782 0.77 -22.08 -17.15
N ARG A 783 0.21 -22.10 -15.90
CA ARG A 783 1.00 -21.84 -14.69
C ARG A 783 2.14 -22.84 -14.52
N GLY A 784 1.89 -24.13 -14.82
CA GLY A 784 2.90 -25.19 -14.77
C GLY A 784 4.06 -24.94 -15.75
N LEU A 785 3.73 -24.53 -16.97
CA LEU A 785 4.71 -24.22 -18.04
C LEU A 785 5.54 -22.97 -17.68
N VAL A 786 4.92 -21.91 -17.16
CA VAL A 786 5.63 -20.72 -16.69
C VAL A 786 6.64 -21.08 -15.61
N MET A 787 6.25 -21.85 -14.59
CA MET A 787 7.18 -22.27 -13.53
C MET A 787 8.30 -23.18 -14.04
N LYS A 788 8.02 -24.04 -15.01
CA LYS A 788 9.02 -24.87 -15.69
C LYS A 788 10.03 -24.00 -16.43
N LEU A 789 9.57 -23.00 -17.20
CA LEU A 789 10.43 -22.05 -17.92
C LEU A 789 11.35 -21.30 -16.96
N LEU A 790 10.79 -20.64 -15.94
CA LEU A 790 11.55 -19.88 -14.95
C LEU A 790 12.61 -20.73 -14.25
N THR A 791 12.28 -21.97 -13.92
CA THR A 791 13.22 -22.92 -13.30
C THR A 791 14.34 -23.33 -14.27
N ALA A 792 14.00 -23.60 -15.52
CA ALA A 792 14.95 -23.97 -16.57
C ALA A 792 15.96 -22.83 -16.83
N LEU A 793 15.48 -21.61 -16.98
CA LEU A 793 16.34 -20.44 -17.21
C LEU A 793 17.31 -20.19 -16.07
N LYS A 794 16.86 -20.31 -14.82
CA LYS A 794 17.75 -20.21 -13.64
C LYS A 794 18.81 -21.32 -13.61
N GLN A 795 18.46 -22.53 -13.99
CA GLN A 795 19.43 -23.63 -14.08
C GLN A 795 20.48 -23.39 -15.17
N ILE A 796 20.07 -22.82 -16.32
CA ILE A 796 20.98 -22.46 -17.41
C ILE A 796 21.92 -21.31 -16.96
N CYS A 797 21.40 -20.29 -16.29
CA CYS A 797 22.21 -19.22 -15.72
C CYS A 797 23.25 -19.74 -14.73
N ASN A 798 22.95 -20.79 -13.98
CA ASN A 798 23.90 -21.43 -13.09
C ASN A 798 24.97 -22.20 -13.87
N HIS A 799 24.57 -23.22 -14.63
CA HIS A 799 25.48 -24.03 -15.42
C HIS A 799 24.72 -24.89 -16.45
N PRO A 800 25.13 -24.99 -17.72
CA PRO A 800 24.48 -25.81 -18.74
C PRO A 800 24.27 -27.27 -18.32
N ALA A 801 25.26 -27.89 -17.71
CA ALA A 801 25.20 -29.29 -17.26
C ALA A 801 24.11 -29.55 -16.21
N GLN A 802 23.72 -28.54 -15.43
CA GLN A 802 22.63 -28.64 -14.47
C GLN A 802 21.28 -28.80 -15.18
N TYR A 803 21.02 -28.01 -16.21
CA TYR A 803 19.81 -28.08 -17.00
C TYR A 803 19.77 -29.36 -17.86
N LEU A 804 20.89 -29.68 -18.54
CA LEU A 804 21.01 -30.84 -19.42
C LEU A 804 21.10 -32.17 -18.65
N LYS A 805 21.28 -32.13 -17.30
CA LYS A 805 21.43 -33.30 -16.43
C LYS A 805 22.53 -34.25 -16.88
N GLU A 806 23.67 -33.68 -17.29
CA GLU A 806 24.82 -34.46 -17.75
C GLU A 806 25.36 -35.36 -16.62
N ARG A 807 25.73 -36.60 -16.97
CA ARG A 807 26.23 -37.59 -15.98
C ARG A 807 27.70 -37.39 -15.59
N ARG A 808 28.50 -36.85 -16.49
CA ARG A 808 29.94 -36.55 -16.30
C ARG A 808 30.26 -35.25 -17.03
N PRO A 809 29.86 -34.12 -16.47
CA PRO A 809 30.05 -32.85 -17.18
C PRO A 809 31.51 -32.36 -17.08
N ARG A 810 31.99 -31.71 -18.14
CA ARG A 810 33.08 -30.76 -17.99
C ARG A 810 32.48 -29.50 -17.33
N ILE A 811 33.01 -29.05 -16.17
CA ILE A 811 32.46 -27.95 -15.40
C ILE A 811 33.17 -26.63 -15.75
N ALA A 812 34.49 -26.63 -15.84
CA ALA A 812 35.27 -25.44 -16.13
C ALA A 812 34.95 -24.83 -17.51
N ASP A 813 35.02 -23.50 -17.61
CA ASP A 813 34.89 -22.68 -18.85
C ASP A 813 33.47 -22.73 -19.50
N ARG A 814 32.42 -23.15 -18.76
CA ARG A 814 31.05 -23.26 -19.30
C ARG A 814 30.03 -22.38 -18.56
N SER A 815 30.46 -21.70 -17.50
CA SER A 815 29.55 -20.85 -16.70
C SER A 815 30.27 -19.64 -16.14
N GLY A 816 29.82 -18.45 -16.49
CA GLY A 816 30.39 -17.22 -15.94
C GLY A 816 30.29 -17.13 -14.41
N LYS A 817 29.20 -17.72 -13.81
CA LYS A 817 29.10 -17.77 -12.33
C LYS A 817 30.15 -18.65 -11.70
N VAL A 818 30.54 -19.76 -12.34
CA VAL A 818 31.62 -20.64 -11.81
C VAL A 818 32.93 -19.92 -11.92
N GLU A 819 33.21 -19.25 -13.02
CA GLU A 819 34.45 -18.46 -13.23
C GLU A 819 34.58 -17.36 -12.17
N LEU A 820 33.53 -16.57 -11.94
CA LEU A 820 33.54 -15.52 -10.91
C LEU A 820 33.66 -16.10 -9.49
N LEU A 821 33.01 -17.25 -9.21
CA LEU A 821 33.17 -17.94 -7.93
C LEU A 821 34.61 -18.34 -7.70
N ASP A 822 35.31 -18.84 -8.74
CA ASP A 822 36.71 -19.23 -8.69
C ASP A 822 37.61 -18.03 -8.35
N GLU A 823 37.41 -16.89 -9.00
CA GLU A 823 38.14 -15.64 -8.71
C GLU A 823 37.93 -15.17 -7.27
N LEU A 824 36.65 -15.20 -6.80
CA LEU A 824 36.34 -14.85 -5.42
C LEU A 824 37.01 -15.80 -4.42
N LEU A 825 36.95 -17.11 -4.69
CA LEU A 825 37.57 -18.11 -3.81
C LEU A 825 39.09 -17.99 -3.76
N ASP A 826 39.73 -17.72 -4.89
CA ASP A 826 41.20 -17.53 -4.93
C ASP A 826 41.61 -16.36 -4.04
N THR A 827 40.86 -15.26 -4.09
CA THR A 827 41.10 -14.09 -3.21
C THR A 827 40.86 -14.44 -1.74
N ILE A 828 39.71 -15.01 -1.41
CA ILE A 828 39.30 -15.32 -0.03
C ILE A 828 40.26 -16.33 0.61
N LEU A 829 40.65 -17.37 -0.13
CA LEU A 829 41.52 -18.42 0.38
C LEU A 829 42.96 -17.93 0.54
N ALA A 830 43.45 -17.03 -0.34
CA ALA A 830 44.74 -16.37 -0.18
C ALA A 830 44.84 -15.56 1.12
N GLU A 831 43.71 -14.97 1.56
CA GLU A 831 43.56 -14.24 2.83
C GLU A 831 43.30 -15.18 4.03
N GLN A 832 43.35 -16.48 3.84
CA GLN A 832 42.95 -17.49 4.85
C GLN A 832 41.50 -17.34 5.37
N GLY A 833 40.65 -16.72 4.58
CA GLY A 833 39.24 -16.54 4.86
C GLY A 833 38.44 -17.84 4.76
N SER A 834 37.23 -17.82 5.30
CA SER A 834 36.24 -18.90 5.20
C SER A 834 34.93 -18.37 4.56
N VAL A 835 34.32 -19.19 3.73
CA VAL A 835 33.15 -18.79 2.92
C VAL A 835 32.02 -19.79 2.99
N LEU A 836 30.80 -19.26 3.06
CA LEU A 836 29.53 -20.01 2.87
C LEU A 836 29.04 -19.77 1.45
N VAL A 837 28.80 -20.85 0.71
CA VAL A 837 28.24 -20.76 -0.64
C VAL A 837 26.85 -21.39 -0.64
N PHE A 838 25.85 -20.57 -0.89
CA PHE A 838 24.42 -20.97 -0.90
C PHE A 838 23.92 -21.14 -2.32
N THR A 839 23.23 -22.26 -2.55
CA THR A 839 22.46 -22.51 -3.79
C THR A 839 21.13 -23.19 -3.47
N GLN A 840 20.11 -22.95 -4.25
CA GLN A 840 18.83 -23.61 -4.12
C GLN A 840 18.84 -25.05 -4.67
N TYR A 841 19.79 -25.38 -5.55
CA TYR A 841 19.84 -26.65 -6.27
C TYR A 841 20.92 -27.58 -5.71
N VAL A 842 20.50 -28.71 -5.12
CA VAL A 842 21.42 -29.76 -4.64
C VAL A 842 22.32 -30.27 -5.77
N GLN A 843 21.82 -30.32 -7.00
CA GLN A 843 22.61 -30.75 -8.16
C GLN A 843 23.73 -29.75 -8.48
N MET A 844 23.44 -28.44 -8.40
CA MET A 844 24.48 -27.41 -8.60
C MET A 844 25.55 -27.49 -7.51
N ALA A 845 25.14 -27.66 -6.24
CA ALA A 845 26.10 -27.82 -5.15
C ALA A 845 27.03 -29.03 -5.35
N ARG A 846 26.51 -30.15 -5.91
CA ARG A 846 27.36 -31.31 -6.26
C ARG A 846 28.36 -31.02 -7.39
N LEU A 847 27.92 -30.26 -8.43
CA LEU A 847 28.84 -29.80 -9.48
C LEU A 847 29.95 -28.93 -8.90
N LEU A 848 29.60 -28.00 -8.00
CA LEU A 848 30.58 -27.16 -7.32
C LEU A 848 31.50 -27.97 -6.42
N GLU A 849 30.98 -28.96 -5.69
CA GLU A 849 31.82 -29.86 -4.86
C GLU A 849 32.84 -30.61 -5.69
N GLU A 850 32.43 -31.19 -6.84
CA GLU A 850 33.32 -31.88 -7.77
C GLU A 850 34.36 -30.94 -8.40
N HIS A 851 33.95 -29.75 -8.82
CA HIS A 851 34.82 -28.74 -9.39
C HIS A 851 35.86 -28.26 -8.39
N LEU A 852 35.46 -27.93 -7.18
CA LEU A 852 36.37 -27.46 -6.13
C LEU A 852 37.32 -28.55 -5.65
N ALA A 853 36.87 -29.82 -5.60
CA ALA A 853 37.72 -30.95 -5.30
C ALA A 853 38.81 -31.14 -6.37
N ALA A 854 38.48 -30.98 -7.67
CA ALA A 854 39.45 -31.03 -8.76
C ALA A 854 40.50 -29.91 -8.67
N ARG A 855 40.18 -28.75 -8.08
CA ARG A 855 41.08 -27.62 -7.79
C ARG A 855 41.85 -27.82 -6.47
N GLY A 856 41.64 -28.90 -5.73
CA GLY A 856 42.29 -29.18 -4.44
C GLY A 856 41.73 -28.37 -3.27
N VAL A 857 40.55 -27.73 -3.44
CA VAL A 857 39.90 -26.95 -2.37
C VAL A 857 39.10 -27.87 -1.49
N ARG A 858 39.35 -27.90 -0.18
CA ARG A 858 38.61 -28.69 0.78
C ARG A 858 37.24 -28.07 1.03
N THR A 859 36.20 -28.82 0.76
CA THR A 859 34.80 -28.40 0.90
C THR A 859 34.01 -29.31 1.83
N GLN A 860 32.91 -28.82 2.35
CA GLN A 860 31.84 -29.61 2.96
C GLN A 860 30.53 -29.24 2.29
N PHE A 861 29.63 -30.21 2.13
CA PHE A 861 28.32 -29.99 1.54
C PHE A 861 27.18 -30.46 2.44
N LEU A 862 26.33 -29.51 2.87
CA LEU A 862 25.16 -29.77 3.71
C LEU A 862 23.86 -29.54 2.91
N HIS A 863 22.99 -30.56 2.89
CA HIS A 863 21.70 -30.52 2.21
C HIS A 863 20.57 -31.16 3.04
N GLY A 864 19.34 -31.07 2.56
CA GLY A 864 18.14 -31.55 3.29
C GLY A 864 18.21 -33.04 3.70
N GLY A 865 18.85 -33.89 2.92
CA GLY A 865 19.04 -35.33 3.19
C GLY A 865 20.18 -35.66 4.15
N THR A 866 20.98 -34.69 4.63
CA THR A 866 22.09 -34.95 5.56
C THR A 866 21.53 -35.32 6.94
N PRO A 867 21.92 -36.49 7.54
CA PRO A 867 21.49 -36.89 8.88
C PRO A 867 21.86 -35.85 9.96
N VAL A 868 21.03 -35.70 11.00
CA VAL A 868 21.20 -34.68 12.05
C VAL A 868 22.57 -34.76 12.72
N ALA A 869 23.02 -35.96 13.13
CA ALA A 869 24.35 -36.14 13.78
C ALA A 869 25.48 -35.66 12.88
N ARG A 870 25.40 -35.92 11.56
CA ARG A 870 26.43 -35.53 10.61
C ARG A 870 26.41 -34.01 10.35
N ARG A 871 25.25 -33.34 10.48
CA ARG A 871 25.18 -31.89 10.38
C ARG A 871 25.97 -31.21 11.48
N GLU A 872 25.84 -31.68 12.71
CA GLU A 872 26.58 -31.16 13.87
C GLU A 872 28.10 -31.35 13.71
N GLU A 873 28.52 -32.53 13.26
CA GLU A 873 29.94 -32.82 12.95
C GLU A 873 30.51 -31.87 11.89
N MET A 874 29.75 -31.64 10.79
CA MET A 874 30.18 -30.75 9.71
C MET A 874 30.31 -29.30 10.18
N VAL A 875 29.34 -28.82 11.01
CA VAL A 875 29.43 -27.48 11.60
C VAL A 875 30.67 -27.34 12.49
N ASN A 876 30.93 -28.30 13.35
CA ASN A 876 32.10 -28.31 14.24
C ASN A 876 33.41 -28.30 13.45
N ARG A 877 33.52 -29.11 12.40
CA ARG A 877 34.70 -29.15 11.51
C ARG A 877 34.90 -27.84 10.76
N PHE A 878 33.83 -27.20 10.30
CA PHE A 878 33.92 -25.89 9.67
C PHE A 878 34.39 -24.81 10.67
N GLN A 879 33.80 -24.80 11.87
CA GLN A 879 34.21 -23.86 12.93
C GLN A 879 35.66 -24.10 13.41
N ALA A 880 36.14 -25.34 13.36
CA ALA A 880 37.55 -25.69 13.61
C ALA A 880 38.52 -25.27 12.46
N GLY A 881 38.00 -24.90 11.27
CA GLY A 881 38.79 -24.49 10.12
C GLY A 881 39.30 -25.64 9.27
N GLU A 882 38.81 -26.85 9.41
CA GLU A 882 39.27 -28.00 8.63
C GLU A 882 38.86 -27.90 7.14
N ALA A 883 37.78 -27.22 6.81
CA ALA A 883 37.34 -26.91 5.45
C ALA A 883 37.00 -25.42 5.33
N PRO A 884 37.69 -24.65 4.46
CA PRO A 884 37.43 -23.21 4.32
C PRO A 884 36.14 -22.89 3.56
N VAL A 885 35.65 -23.81 2.73
CA VAL A 885 34.42 -23.63 1.92
C VAL A 885 33.31 -24.55 2.43
N PHE A 886 32.16 -23.97 2.72
CA PHE A 886 30.97 -24.71 3.11
C PHE A 886 29.81 -24.46 2.12
N LEU A 887 29.51 -25.48 1.32
CA LEU A 887 28.40 -25.48 0.39
C LEU A 887 27.10 -25.81 1.16
N LEU A 888 26.06 -25.02 0.98
CA LEU A 888 24.80 -25.18 1.68
C LEU A 888 23.61 -25.09 0.70
N SER A 889 22.69 -26.04 0.78
CA SER A 889 21.42 -25.82 0.11
C SER A 889 20.56 -24.85 0.93
N LEU A 890 19.93 -23.87 0.27
CA LEU A 890 19.13 -22.81 0.94
C LEU A 890 18.06 -23.41 1.87
N LYS A 891 17.40 -24.52 1.48
CA LYS A 891 16.44 -25.22 2.32
C LYS A 891 17.05 -25.84 3.59
N ALA A 892 18.31 -26.25 3.53
CA ALA A 892 19.01 -26.77 4.70
C ALA A 892 19.56 -25.66 5.61
N ALA A 893 19.80 -24.49 5.06
CA ALA A 893 20.25 -23.31 5.79
C ALA A 893 19.19 -22.75 6.77
N GLY A 894 17.90 -23.06 6.57
CA GLY A 894 16.81 -22.72 7.49
C GLY A 894 16.92 -23.34 8.89
N THR A 895 17.98 -24.06 9.20
CA THR A 895 18.09 -24.93 10.38
C THR A 895 18.95 -24.40 11.52
N GLY A 896 18.90 -23.10 11.85
CA GLY A 896 19.50 -22.56 13.08
C GLY A 896 21.01 -22.78 13.28
N LEU A 897 21.75 -22.97 12.19
CA LEU A 897 23.19 -23.19 12.23
C LEU A 897 23.92 -21.92 12.70
N ASN A 898 25.01 -22.09 13.45
CA ASN A 898 25.92 -21.02 13.83
C ASN A 898 27.24 -21.21 13.08
N LEU A 899 27.53 -20.29 12.12
CA LEU A 899 28.68 -20.40 11.20
C LEU A 899 29.50 -19.11 11.19
N THR A 900 29.75 -18.55 12.40
CA THR A 900 30.41 -17.26 12.61
C THR A 900 31.87 -17.20 12.19
N ARG A 901 32.52 -18.35 11.88
CA ARG A 901 33.86 -18.36 11.29
C ARG A 901 33.89 -17.75 9.88
N ALA A 902 32.76 -17.77 9.15
CA ALA A 902 32.71 -17.25 7.79
C ALA A 902 32.71 -15.71 7.78
N GLY A 903 33.73 -15.11 7.13
CA GLY A 903 33.75 -13.69 6.79
C GLY A 903 33.09 -13.40 5.42
N HIS A 904 32.81 -14.44 4.61
CA HIS A 904 32.22 -14.28 3.28
C HIS A 904 31.02 -15.18 3.11
N VAL A 905 30.01 -14.64 2.43
CA VAL A 905 28.78 -15.35 2.05
C VAL A 905 28.55 -15.15 0.56
N VAL A 906 28.42 -16.22 -0.20
CA VAL A 906 28.13 -16.17 -1.63
C VAL A 906 26.76 -16.77 -1.87
N HIS A 907 25.83 -15.99 -2.41
CA HIS A 907 24.59 -16.47 -3.00
C HIS A 907 24.83 -16.76 -4.48
N PHE A 908 25.03 -18.04 -4.81
CA PHE A 908 25.37 -18.47 -6.16
C PHE A 908 24.18 -18.31 -7.12
N ASP A 909 22.97 -18.52 -6.61
CA ASP A 909 21.72 -18.23 -7.32
C ASP A 909 20.76 -17.47 -6.41
N ARG A 910 19.99 -16.56 -7.00
CA ARG A 910 19.02 -15.71 -6.30
C ARG A 910 17.75 -16.50 -5.95
N TRP A 911 17.23 -16.26 -4.74
CA TRP A 911 15.91 -16.77 -4.35
C TRP A 911 14.82 -15.73 -4.65
N TRP A 912 13.63 -16.20 -4.93
CA TRP A 912 12.45 -15.35 -5.16
C TRP A 912 12.04 -14.54 -3.92
N ASN A 913 12.42 -14.99 -2.73
CA ASN A 913 12.10 -14.38 -1.46
C ASN A 913 13.40 -13.87 -0.79
N PRO A 914 13.59 -12.54 -0.69
CA PRO A 914 14.76 -11.93 -0.06
C PRO A 914 14.95 -12.34 1.41
N ALA A 915 13.84 -12.64 2.12
CA ALA A 915 13.91 -13.06 3.53
C ALA A 915 14.68 -14.37 3.71
N VAL A 916 14.58 -15.30 2.74
CA VAL A 916 15.34 -16.58 2.78
C VAL A 916 16.84 -16.34 2.55
N GLU A 917 17.22 -15.40 1.67
CA GLU A 917 18.61 -15.00 1.48
C GLU A 917 19.17 -14.31 2.74
N ALA A 918 18.40 -13.40 3.32
CA ALA A 918 18.76 -12.74 4.59
C ALA A 918 18.92 -13.77 5.72
N GLN A 919 18.01 -14.75 5.83
CA GLN A 919 18.10 -15.85 6.79
C GLN A 919 19.36 -16.69 6.59
N ALA A 920 19.75 -16.97 5.35
CA ALA A 920 20.98 -17.69 5.04
C ALA A 920 22.23 -16.87 5.44
N THR A 921 22.26 -15.58 5.12
CA THR A 921 23.32 -14.66 5.51
C THR A 921 23.47 -14.56 7.04
N ASP A 922 22.36 -14.60 7.76
CA ASP A 922 22.34 -14.54 9.24
C ASP A 922 22.93 -15.77 9.94
N ARG A 923 23.38 -16.78 9.18
CA ARG A 923 24.21 -17.88 9.73
C ARG A 923 25.63 -17.44 9.99
N ALA A 924 26.19 -16.54 9.19
CA ALA A 924 27.51 -15.92 9.38
C ALA A 924 27.40 -14.61 10.17
N TYR A 925 26.43 -13.74 9.84
CA TYR A 925 26.24 -12.44 10.46
C TYR A 925 25.37 -12.55 11.72
N ARG A 926 25.96 -12.96 12.81
CA ARG A 926 25.28 -13.28 14.08
C ARG A 926 26.10 -12.82 15.27
N ILE A 927 25.48 -12.62 16.44
CA ILE A 927 26.18 -12.34 17.70
C ILE A 927 27.29 -13.39 17.93
N GLY A 928 28.50 -12.93 18.15
CA GLY A 928 29.72 -13.73 18.20
C GLY A 928 30.56 -13.69 16.94
N GLN A 929 30.10 -12.97 15.88
CA GLN A 929 30.93 -12.65 14.72
C GLN A 929 31.94 -11.56 15.08
N THR A 930 33.21 -11.80 14.77
CA THR A 930 34.32 -10.89 15.07
C THR A 930 34.96 -10.25 13.84
N GLN A 931 34.60 -10.75 12.64
CA GLN A 931 35.13 -10.27 11.37
C GLN A 931 34.03 -9.58 10.53
N PRO A 932 34.37 -8.58 9.71
CA PRO A 932 33.44 -8.02 8.74
C PRO A 932 32.86 -9.12 7.84
N VAL A 933 31.56 -9.04 7.55
CA VAL A 933 30.90 -10.02 6.68
C VAL A 933 30.64 -9.40 5.32
N GLN A 934 31.20 -10.00 4.29
CA GLN A 934 30.97 -9.62 2.89
C GLN A 934 30.03 -10.61 2.24
N VAL A 935 28.92 -10.07 1.72
CA VAL A 935 27.90 -10.86 1.02
C VAL A 935 27.97 -10.58 -0.47
N HIS A 936 28.19 -11.63 -1.25
CA HIS A 936 28.27 -11.56 -2.71
C HIS A 936 27.08 -12.26 -3.32
N ARG A 937 26.31 -11.55 -4.13
CA ARG A 937 25.17 -12.11 -4.87
C ARG A 937 25.56 -12.19 -6.34
N LEU A 938 25.60 -13.40 -6.91
CA LEU A 938 25.92 -13.59 -8.31
C LEU A 938 24.66 -13.46 -9.16
N ILE A 939 24.65 -12.52 -10.10
CA ILE A 939 23.51 -12.22 -10.95
C ILE A 939 23.94 -12.32 -12.40
N ALA A 940 23.27 -13.19 -13.16
CA ALA A 940 23.49 -13.26 -14.60
C ALA A 940 22.84 -12.06 -15.27
N GLU A 941 23.68 -11.17 -15.83
CA GLU A 941 23.31 -9.90 -16.43
C GLU A 941 22.48 -10.10 -17.70
N GLY A 942 21.47 -9.24 -17.92
CA GLY A 942 20.56 -9.29 -19.06
C GLY A 942 19.59 -10.47 -19.06
N THR A 943 19.50 -11.24 -17.96
CA THR A 943 18.65 -12.42 -17.86
C THR A 943 17.46 -12.19 -16.93
N ILE A 944 16.66 -13.25 -16.75
CA ILE A 944 15.58 -13.27 -15.75
C ILE A 944 16.08 -12.95 -14.33
N GLU A 945 17.32 -13.28 -13.96
CA GLU A 945 17.83 -13.01 -12.61
C GLU A 945 18.00 -11.51 -12.36
N ASP A 946 18.42 -10.76 -13.34
CA ASP A 946 18.54 -9.31 -13.29
C ASP A 946 17.16 -8.65 -13.11
N ARG A 947 16.18 -9.08 -13.89
CA ARG A 947 14.78 -8.61 -13.80
C ARG A 947 14.15 -8.89 -12.44
N ILE A 948 14.42 -10.07 -11.88
CA ILE A 948 13.97 -10.43 -10.53
C ILE A 948 14.65 -9.53 -9.50
N ALA A 949 15.94 -9.24 -9.64
CA ALA A 949 16.66 -8.37 -8.72
C ALA A 949 16.05 -6.95 -8.73
N GLU A 950 15.76 -6.38 -9.90
CA GLU A 950 15.09 -5.09 -10.05
C GLU A 950 13.67 -5.10 -9.41
N MET A 951 12.89 -6.14 -9.67
CA MET A 951 11.54 -6.29 -9.10
C MET A 951 11.57 -6.37 -7.57
N LEU A 952 12.52 -7.13 -7.01
CA LEU A 952 12.70 -7.26 -5.56
C LEU A 952 13.16 -5.94 -4.93
N ALA A 953 14.06 -5.19 -5.59
CA ALA A 953 14.50 -3.88 -5.10
C ALA A 953 13.35 -2.86 -5.04
N ARG A 954 12.48 -2.83 -6.04
CA ARG A 954 11.25 -1.99 -6.03
C ARG A 954 10.29 -2.37 -4.91
N LYS A 955 10.16 -3.67 -4.63
CA LYS A 955 9.27 -4.19 -3.58
C LYS A 955 9.83 -4.03 -2.16
N GLN A 956 11.13 -4.00 -1.97
CA GLN A 956 11.74 -3.75 -0.66
C GLN A 956 11.35 -2.38 -0.10
N GLY A 957 11.26 -1.34 -0.93
CA GLY A 957 10.73 -0.04 -0.53
C GLY A 957 9.26 -0.05 -0.11
N LEU A 958 8.44 -0.94 -0.71
CA LEU A 958 7.04 -1.17 -0.35
C LEU A 958 6.89 -2.13 0.85
N ALA A 959 7.80 -3.09 1.03
CA ALA A 959 7.77 -4.06 2.13
C ALA A 959 8.19 -3.47 3.47
N ASP A 960 8.99 -2.41 3.48
CA ASP A 960 9.27 -1.64 4.70
C ASP A 960 8.05 -0.77 5.11
N ALA A 961 7.15 -0.46 4.18
CA ALA A 961 5.87 0.20 4.45
C ALA A 961 4.73 -0.81 4.70
N VAL A 962 4.62 -1.89 3.92
CA VAL A 962 3.64 -2.99 4.07
C VAL A 962 4.04 -4.18 3.19
N LEU A 963 4.27 -5.26 3.79
CA LEU A 963 4.64 -6.61 3.36
C LEU A 963 3.81 -7.18 2.19
N GLY A 964 4.41 -7.50 1.06
CA GLY A 964 3.70 -8.01 -0.11
C GLY A 964 4.41 -9.09 -0.94
N SER A 965 3.63 -9.89 -1.54
CA SER A 965 3.69 -11.16 -2.28
C SER A 965 4.85 -11.39 -3.30
N GLY A 966 5.42 -12.62 -3.29
CA GLY A 966 6.49 -13.10 -4.19
C GLY A 966 6.03 -13.97 -5.38
N GLU A 967 5.93 -15.29 -5.20
CA GLU A 967 5.81 -16.27 -6.31
C GLU A 967 4.46 -16.25 -7.07
N ALA A 968 3.36 -15.90 -6.41
CA ALA A 968 2.04 -15.92 -7.05
C ALA A 968 1.88 -14.88 -8.17
N ALA A 969 2.54 -13.73 -8.07
CA ALA A 969 2.44 -12.67 -9.06
C ALA A 969 3.07 -13.01 -10.42
N LEU A 970 4.04 -13.92 -10.45
CA LEU A 970 4.73 -14.32 -11.68
C LEU A 970 3.91 -15.28 -12.56
N THR A 971 2.98 -16.02 -11.96
CA THR A 971 2.12 -16.96 -12.68
C THR A 971 0.89 -16.31 -13.30
N GLU A 972 0.62 -15.04 -12.95
CA GLU A 972 -0.51 -14.24 -13.43
C GLU A 972 -0.11 -13.23 -14.52
N LEU A 973 1.17 -13.20 -14.93
CA LEU A 973 1.66 -12.35 -16.01
C LEU A 973 0.99 -12.69 -17.34
N THR A 974 0.71 -11.65 -18.13
CA THR A 974 0.29 -11.79 -19.53
C THR A 974 1.43 -12.33 -20.38
N ASP A 975 1.14 -12.86 -21.56
CA ASP A 975 2.17 -13.39 -22.46
C ASP A 975 3.18 -12.33 -22.88
N ALA A 976 2.75 -11.07 -23.03
CA ALA A 976 3.64 -9.95 -23.34
C ALA A 976 4.56 -9.60 -22.16
N GLU A 977 4.04 -9.59 -20.94
CA GLU A 977 4.83 -9.34 -19.73
C GLU A 977 5.80 -10.49 -19.44
N LEU A 978 5.37 -11.73 -19.70
CA LEU A 978 6.23 -12.89 -19.53
C LEU A 978 7.36 -12.89 -20.57
N ALA A 979 7.05 -12.57 -21.83
CA ALA A 979 8.04 -12.45 -22.89
C ALA A 979 9.08 -11.37 -22.57
N ASP A 980 8.64 -10.18 -22.12
CA ASP A 980 9.56 -9.11 -21.68
C ASP A 980 10.39 -9.54 -20.47
N LEU A 981 9.82 -10.31 -19.53
CA LEU A 981 10.53 -10.80 -18.34
C LEU A 981 11.66 -11.77 -18.67
N VAL A 982 11.48 -12.64 -19.68
CA VAL A 982 12.42 -13.72 -20.01
C VAL A 982 13.34 -13.40 -21.19
N GLU A 983 13.11 -12.28 -21.90
CA GLU A 983 13.93 -11.84 -23.03
C GLU A 983 15.36 -11.58 -22.60
N LEU A 984 16.34 -12.14 -23.35
CA LEU A 984 17.76 -11.89 -23.15
C LEU A 984 18.10 -10.49 -23.69
N ARG A 985 18.56 -9.59 -22.83
CA ARG A 985 19.08 -8.28 -23.26
C ARG A 985 20.59 -8.37 -23.46
N GLY A 986 21.03 -8.18 -24.69
CA GLY A 986 22.48 -8.17 -24.98
C GLY A 986 23.20 -7.16 -24.08
N GLY A 987 24.19 -7.63 -23.31
CA GLY A 987 25.05 -6.76 -22.53
C GLY A 987 25.74 -5.74 -23.46
N THR A 988 25.54 -4.47 -23.16
CA THR A 988 26.35 -3.41 -23.78
C THR A 988 27.81 -3.63 -23.36
N ARG A 989 28.65 -4.00 -24.32
CA ARG A 989 30.10 -3.91 -24.22
C ARG A 989 30.57 -2.47 -24.06
#